data_1ce986c2c484691149b76a03dab1b654
#
_entry.id   1ce986c2c484691149b76a03dab1b654
#
_cell.length_a   1.000
_cell.length_b   1.000
_cell.length_c   1.000
_cell.angle_alpha   90.00
_cell.angle_beta   90.00
_cell.angle_gamma   90.00
#
_symmetry.space_group_name_H-M   'P 1'
#
loop_
_entity.id
_entity.type
_entity.pdbx_description
1 polymer ?
#
loop_
_entity_poly.entity_id
_entity_poly.type
_entity_poly.pdbx_seq_one_letter_code
_entity_poly.pdbx_strand_id
1 'polypeptide(L)'
;MFGAVGLALALCACILQSVRAMQPGQGDALLFDDGLDPAFQSWSFDAAVDFAASSPTYGGSARAIAVTYQPGNWGALWLVRPGGDIDLSGYAALRFAVHGGATGGQAIRVQAGSGVNYPAANEVLLNHYLPGGPVANEWRVVTIPLSDLNLAGGSLGSIALQSSVDSGQLTFYLDDLRLVAGQTPSPPASGVSATIRIQAAGIITPVDGRMLGSNLPAWLGRGRFEDEVFRRRTVAAGVKLLRMPGGSWSNAYGWLSCEMGADQPGAEPCYWPWAARPTDFINFLRATGAEGLWVVNPNGTSKEAAALVAFFNGAIDDEREIGVDLRGTDWYTVGHWAQLRAAHGNPDPVGVKLWEFGNEVYGGKPSAGGSLCQSWGWEDVWTCDGTEYVLGKGAGATRREGYLEFRAAMRAVDPTILVGAVGYEAPGDPSNPDWWNYNNWGLKVISTAGASLDFYSIHPYPYFQPPANNAAGHAEILAKPQSQWRTIRADLDAAFDVFADGRRAPIAVTEYNLVSVQDQDNAQLMTRAVNALFLADSIGQAIQQGYTLFNQWDLANGRAGNGTEYGLMHEDNGFYRAPQYYAFPLWARFGEAMLPVTTTLDAASELSVYAGRIDATTLSALAINKTSGWITATIAVEAGSIEGGLLYEVRAASPAAQSVTYNGVSAPSDALLEPPQSIDAVNGELTVALAPWSITLVQLKLQESAPPAPTPTPTPGATQRVYLPTVRR
;
A
#
# COMPACT_ATOMS: atom_id res chain seq x y z
N MET A 1 87.12 -1.04 -6.53
CA MET A 1 87.62 0.31 -6.44
C MET A 1 86.45 1.27 -6.42
N PHE A 2 86.36 1.93 -5.29
CA PHE A 2 85.82 3.25 -5.01
C PHE A 2 85.09 3.97 -6.19
N GLY A 3 84.02 4.65 -6.00
CA GLY A 3 83.45 5.33 -4.86
C GLY A 3 82.31 6.23 -5.22
N ALA A 4 81.77 6.75 -4.17
CA ALA A 4 81.04 7.99 -4.01
C ALA A 4 79.55 8.09 -4.28
N VAL A 5 78.90 8.12 -3.24
CA VAL A 5 77.65 8.66 -2.70
C VAL A 5 77.39 10.09 -3.20
N GLY A 6 76.12 10.31 -3.66
CA GLY A 6 75.54 11.62 -3.85
C GLY A 6 74.17 11.66 -3.21
N LEU A 7 74.09 12.37 -2.07
CA LEU A 7 72.88 12.55 -1.22
C LEU A 7 72.03 13.68 -1.82
N ALA A 8 70.80 13.38 -2.28
CA ALA A 8 69.81 14.40 -2.57
C ALA A 8 68.67 14.33 -1.54
N LEU A 9 68.60 15.30 -0.67
CA LEU A 9 67.47 15.54 0.22
C LEU A 9 66.30 16.07 -0.60
N ALA A 10 65.23 15.27 -0.68
CA ALA A 10 63.92 15.75 -1.05
C ALA A 10 63.09 15.92 0.21
N LEU A 11 62.71 17.16 0.54
CA LEU A 11 61.72 17.47 1.56
C LEU A 11 60.35 16.86 1.17
N CYS A 12 59.95 15.84 1.87
CA CYS A 12 58.57 15.32 1.80
C CYS A 12 57.77 16.02 2.91
N ALA A 13 56.90 16.97 2.53
CA ALA A 13 55.93 17.54 3.43
C ALA A 13 54.89 16.47 3.80
N CYS A 14 55.00 15.87 4.97
CA CYS A 14 53.98 15.01 5.54
C CYS A 14 52.76 15.85 5.93
N ILE A 15 51.71 15.77 5.11
CA ILE A 15 50.35 16.11 5.54
C ILE A 15 49.93 15.04 6.54
N LEU A 16 49.95 15.39 7.81
CA LEU A 16 49.34 14.60 8.88
C LEU A 16 47.83 14.62 8.69
N GLN A 17 47.31 13.70 7.90
CA GLN A 17 45.93 13.27 8.06
C GLN A 17 45.85 12.55 9.40
N SER A 18 45.09 13.13 10.33
CA SER A 18 44.71 12.49 11.58
C SER A 18 43.90 11.24 11.23
N VAL A 19 44.57 10.09 11.19
CA VAL A 19 43.94 8.80 11.28
C VAL A 19 43.24 8.76 12.63
N ARG A 20 41.94 8.99 12.67
CA ARG A 20 41.11 8.63 13.82
C ARG A 20 41.35 7.14 14.01
N ALA A 21 41.97 6.77 15.11
CA ALA A 21 42.07 5.40 15.54
C ALA A 21 40.64 4.83 15.58
N MET A 22 40.35 3.82 14.76
CA MET A 22 39.14 3.02 14.90
C MET A 22 39.12 2.51 16.34
N GLN A 23 38.12 2.88 17.11
CA GLN A 23 37.85 2.20 18.38
C GLN A 23 37.67 0.70 18.05
N PRO A 24 38.21 -0.22 18.86
CA PRO A 24 37.94 -1.64 18.68
C PRO A 24 36.42 -1.82 18.67
N GLY A 25 35.87 -2.50 17.68
CA GLY A 25 34.43 -2.77 17.58
C GLY A 25 33.95 -3.40 18.89
N GLN A 26 32.82 -2.92 19.41
CA GLN A 26 32.16 -3.50 20.56
C GLN A 26 31.84 -4.97 20.21
N GLY A 27 32.30 -5.93 21.01
CA GLY A 27 31.99 -7.33 20.84
C GLY A 27 30.53 -7.64 21.28
N ASP A 28 30.03 -8.84 20.97
CA ASP A 28 28.73 -9.29 21.47
C ASP A 28 28.65 -9.14 22.99
N ALA A 29 27.50 -8.72 23.53
CA ALA A 29 27.24 -8.69 24.96
C ALA A 29 26.44 -9.93 25.36
N LEU A 30 27.08 -10.84 26.09
CA LEU A 30 26.47 -12.06 26.58
C LEU A 30 25.57 -11.74 27.78
N LEU A 31 24.31 -12.18 27.71
CA LEU A 31 23.31 -12.03 28.78
C LEU A 31 23.11 -13.36 29.54
N PHE A 32 23.20 -14.49 28.84
CA PHE A 32 23.18 -15.84 29.42
C PHE A 32 23.94 -16.81 28.51
N ASP A 33 24.77 -17.66 29.13
CA ASP A 33 25.39 -18.85 28.55
C ASP A 33 25.38 -19.96 29.62
N ASP A 34 26.43 -20.17 30.39
CA ASP A 34 26.44 -21.05 31.56
C ASP A 34 25.82 -20.42 32.82
N GLY A 35 25.45 -19.18 32.78
CA GLY A 35 24.81 -18.43 33.84
C GLY A 35 24.29 -17.07 33.38
N LEU A 36 23.32 -16.55 34.13
CA LEU A 36 22.79 -15.21 33.87
C LEU A 36 23.85 -14.15 34.24
N ASP A 37 24.04 -13.16 33.36
CA ASP A 37 24.89 -11.98 33.67
C ASP A 37 24.45 -11.40 35.03
N PRO A 38 25.41 -11.20 35.98
CA PRO A 38 25.13 -10.73 37.33
C PRO A 38 24.40 -9.39 37.42
N ALA A 39 24.42 -8.58 36.37
CA ALA A 39 23.67 -7.35 36.29
C ALA A 39 22.15 -7.55 36.06
N PHE A 40 21.75 -8.75 35.61
CA PHE A 40 20.34 -9.10 35.41
C PHE A 40 19.79 -9.89 36.59
N GLN A 41 18.50 -9.74 36.82
CA GLN A 41 17.70 -10.49 37.79
C GLN A 41 16.51 -11.13 37.10
N SER A 42 16.07 -12.30 37.57
CA SER A 42 14.83 -12.90 37.11
C SER A 42 13.65 -12.37 37.92
N TRP A 43 12.73 -11.71 37.25
CA TRP A 43 11.44 -11.28 37.79
C TRP A 43 10.28 -12.08 37.17
N SER A 44 10.59 -13.30 36.71
CA SER A 44 9.66 -14.24 36.05
C SER A 44 8.41 -14.47 36.89
N PHE A 45 7.28 -14.64 36.21
CA PHE A 45 5.98 -14.89 36.85
C PHE A 45 5.21 -15.97 36.09
N ASP A 46 4.36 -16.73 36.77
CA ASP A 46 3.53 -17.81 36.23
C ASP A 46 4.28 -18.77 35.28
N ALA A 47 5.57 -18.91 35.52
CA ALA A 47 6.50 -19.81 34.82
C ALA A 47 7.46 -20.46 35.83
N ALA A 48 7.69 -21.75 35.71
CA ALA A 48 8.82 -22.40 36.37
C ALA A 48 10.07 -22.18 35.53
N VAL A 49 11.09 -21.57 36.12
CA VAL A 49 12.36 -21.24 35.44
C VAL A 49 13.53 -21.84 36.18
N ASP A 50 14.35 -22.63 35.51
CA ASP A 50 15.61 -23.20 36.04
C ASP A 50 16.78 -22.70 35.18
N PHE A 51 17.68 -21.90 35.74
CA PHE A 51 18.87 -21.38 35.10
C PHE A 51 20.07 -22.36 35.16
N ALA A 52 19.87 -23.53 35.68
CA ALA A 52 20.92 -24.54 35.86
C ALA A 52 20.63 -25.88 35.18
N ALA A 53 19.70 -25.91 34.23
CA ALA A 53 19.37 -27.11 33.46
C ALA A 53 20.62 -27.63 32.71
N SER A 54 21.05 -28.87 33.03
CA SER A 54 22.28 -29.43 32.48
C SER A 54 22.05 -30.25 31.19
N SER A 55 20.81 -30.36 30.74
CA SER A 55 20.45 -31.09 29.49
C SER A 55 19.00 -30.73 29.10
N PRO A 56 18.73 -30.40 27.80
CA PRO A 56 19.73 -30.19 26.74
C PRO A 56 20.46 -28.86 26.88
N THR A 57 21.70 -28.79 26.38
CA THR A 57 22.51 -27.56 26.32
C THR A 57 22.97 -27.30 24.89
N TYR A 58 23.28 -26.03 24.55
CA TYR A 58 23.66 -25.61 23.21
C TYR A 58 25.16 -25.34 23.09
N GLY A 59 25.77 -25.72 21.94
CA GLY A 59 27.11 -25.30 21.56
C GLY A 59 28.27 -25.74 22.47
N GLY A 60 28.05 -26.70 23.39
CA GLY A 60 29.04 -27.11 24.38
C GLY A 60 28.93 -26.42 25.71
N SER A 61 27.92 -25.58 25.92
CA SER A 61 27.53 -24.98 27.19
C SER A 61 27.26 -26.06 28.27
N ALA A 62 27.54 -25.76 29.53
CA ALA A 62 27.27 -26.68 30.63
C ALA A 62 25.85 -26.53 31.17
N ARG A 63 25.17 -25.43 30.89
CA ARG A 63 23.82 -25.13 31.41
C ARG A 63 22.98 -24.38 30.39
N ALA A 64 21.65 -24.54 30.49
CA ALA A 64 20.64 -23.80 29.76
C ALA A 64 19.56 -23.26 30.71
N ILE A 65 18.72 -22.36 30.28
CA ILE A 65 17.52 -21.94 30.99
C ILE A 65 16.37 -22.87 30.59
N ALA A 66 15.80 -23.63 31.51
CA ALA A 66 14.58 -24.37 31.28
C ALA A 66 13.36 -23.52 31.71
N VAL A 67 12.37 -23.41 30.84
CA VAL A 67 11.15 -22.60 31.08
C VAL A 67 9.90 -23.46 30.83
N THR A 68 9.00 -23.47 31.81
CA THR A 68 7.68 -24.15 31.72
C THR A 68 6.60 -23.17 32.11
N TYR A 69 5.69 -22.84 31.19
CA TYR A 69 4.59 -21.91 31.47
C TYR A 69 3.45 -22.61 32.20
N GLN A 70 2.93 -21.97 33.24
CA GLN A 70 1.78 -22.44 34.00
C GLN A 70 0.48 -22.11 33.25
N PRO A 71 -0.60 -22.91 33.40
CA PRO A 71 -1.89 -22.60 32.81
C PRO A 71 -2.54 -21.35 33.46
N GLY A 72 -3.18 -20.51 32.65
CA GLY A 72 -4.14 -19.52 33.09
C GLY A 72 -3.68 -18.09 33.27
N ASN A 73 -2.37 -17.75 33.07
CA ASN A 73 -1.89 -16.40 33.41
C ASN A 73 -0.79 -15.84 32.47
N TRP A 74 -0.67 -16.33 31.25
CA TRP A 74 0.30 -15.76 30.30
C TRP A 74 1.74 -15.67 30.84
N GLY A 75 2.22 -16.70 31.50
CA GLY A 75 3.50 -16.73 32.20
C GLY A 75 4.69 -16.25 31.37
N ALA A 76 5.70 -15.68 32.03
CA ALA A 76 6.89 -15.15 31.37
C ALA A 76 8.20 -15.50 32.08
N LEU A 77 9.21 -15.87 31.30
CA LEU A 77 10.60 -15.62 31.68
C LEU A 77 10.85 -14.12 31.52
N TRP A 78 11.09 -13.39 32.62
CA TRP A 78 11.34 -11.95 32.61
C TRP A 78 12.67 -11.61 33.29
N LEU A 79 13.59 -11.11 32.49
CA LEU A 79 14.94 -10.72 32.91
C LEU A 79 15.00 -9.19 32.98
N VAL A 80 15.43 -8.64 34.09
CA VAL A 80 15.48 -7.20 34.39
C VAL A 80 16.89 -6.81 34.82
N ARG A 81 17.34 -5.66 34.42
CA ARG A 81 18.63 -5.07 34.79
C ARG A 81 18.44 -3.82 35.69
N PRO A 82 18.31 -3.97 37.03
CA PRO A 82 17.99 -2.86 37.91
C PRO A 82 19.05 -1.79 38.01
N GLY A 83 20.30 -2.11 37.69
CA GLY A 83 21.46 -1.21 37.80
C GLY A 83 21.60 -0.20 36.66
N GLY A 84 20.61 -0.06 35.79
CA GLY A 84 20.59 0.82 34.62
C GLY A 84 20.70 0.06 33.29
N ASP A 85 20.28 0.69 32.25
CA ASP A 85 20.12 0.09 30.92
C ASP A 85 21.47 -0.14 30.19
N ILE A 86 21.50 -1.07 29.28
CA ILE A 86 22.56 -1.22 28.27
C ILE A 86 22.28 -0.25 27.15
N ASP A 87 23.27 0.58 26.77
CA ASP A 87 23.20 1.38 25.54
C ASP A 87 23.30 0.46 24.32
N LEU A 88 22.29 0.51 23.48
CA LEU A 88 22.17 -0.33 22.29
C LEU A 88 22.78 0.27 21.02
N SER A 89 23.40 1.44 21.09
CA SER A 89 23.99 2.12 19.91
C SER A 89 25.07 1.29 19.18
N GLY A 90 25.65 0.28 19.85
CA GLY A 90 26.65 -0.62 19.29
C GLY A 90 26.12 -2.02 18.94
N TYR A 91 24.82 -2.26 19.03
CA TYR A 91 24.21 -3.58 18.80
C TYR A 91 23.14 -3.53 17.71
N ALA A 92 23.02 -4.64 16.96
CA ALA A 92 22.08 -4.77 15.84
C ALA A 92 20.91 -5.73 16.13
N ALA A 93 21.12 -6.75 16.96
CA ALA A 93 20.14 -7.79 17.18
C ALA A 93 20.20 -8.42 18.58
N LEU A 94 19.09 -8.98 19.04
CA LEU A 94 19.01 -9.95 20.12
C LEU A 94 19.08 -11.36 19.51
N ARG A 95 20.00 -12.20 20.00
CA ARG A 95 20.19 -13.57 19.53
C ARG A 95 20.13 -14.53 20.70
N PHE A 96 19.53 -15.71 20.47
CA PHE A 96 19.54 -16.83 21.41
C PHE A 96 19.33 -18.15 20.69
N ALA A 97 19.77 -19.24 21.32
CA ALA A 97 19.37 -20.58 20.92
C ALA A 97 18.13 -21.00 21.70
N VAL A 98 17.20 -21.70 21.02
CA VAL A 98 15.96 -22.24 21.61
C VAL A 98 15.77 -23.69 21.22
N HIS A 99 15.31 -24.51 22.18
CA HIS A 99 15.03 -25.94 22.01
C HIS A 99 13.63 -26.26 22.53
N GLY A 100 12.81 -26.92 21.73
CA GLY A 100 11.40 -27.14 22.02
C GLY A 100 11.10 -28.24 23.05
N GLY A 101 12.11 -28.71 23.77
CA GLY A 101 11.94 -29.86 24.69
C GLY A 101 11.51 -31.12 23.95
N ALA A 102 10.68 -31.94 24.58
CA ALA A 102 10.22 -33.21 23.99
C ALA A 102 9.15 -33.04 22.91
N THR A 103 8.41 -31.91 22.91
CA THR A 103 7.20 -31.74 22.06
C THR A 103 7.33 -30.63 21.02
N GLY A 104 8.09 -29.57 21.29
CA GLY A 104 8.17 -28.43 20.41
C GLY A 104 6.86 -27.61 20.34
N GLY A 105 6.82 -26.65 19.44
CA GLY A 105 5.61 -25.90 19.09
C GLY A 105 5.15 -24.86 20.12
N GLN A 106 5.99 -24.48 21.10
CA GLN A 106 5.61 -23.48 22.09
C GLN A 106 5.35 -22.13 21.43
N ALA A 107 4.21 -21.53 21.76
CA ALA A 107 3.78 -20.23 21.30
C ALA A 107 4.34 -19.13 22.23
N ILE A 108 5.36 -18.43 21.76
CA ILE A 108 6.14 -17.48 22.58
C ILE A 108 6.14 -16.11 21.89
N ARG A 109 5.93 -15.04 22.67
CA ARG A 109 6.24 -13.66 22.28
C ARG A 109 7.53 -13.23 22.96
N VAL A 110 8.40 -12.54 22.24
CA VAL A 110 9.61 -11.94 22.75
C VAL A 110 9.39 -10.43 22.89
N GLN A 111 9.65 -9.90 24.07
CA GLN A 111 9.44 -8.51 24.41
C GLN A 111 10.73 -7.94 25.00
N ALA A 112 11.07 -6.68 24.71
CA ALA A 112 12.21 -6.03 25.30
C ALA A 112 11.99 -4.51 25.38
N GLY A 113 12.63 -3.85 26.39
CA GLY A 113 12.39 -2.43 26.63
C GLY A 113 13.44 -1.79 27.53
N SER A 114 13.36 -0.47 27.62
CA SER A 114 14.14 0.31 28.55
C SER A 114 13.58 0.24 29.96
N GLY A 115 14.49 0.39 30.96
CA GLY A 115 14.12 0.41 32.37
C GLY A 115 13.66 -0.95 32.91
N VAL A 116 13.09 -0.91 34.10
CA VAL A 116 12.72 -2.10 34.90
C VAL A 116 11.25 -2.51 34.76
N ASN A 117 10.48 -1.77 33.97
CA ASN A 117 9.06 -2.09 33.76
C ASN A 117 8.91 -3.26 32.79
N TYR A 118 7.78 -3.98 32.90
CA TYR A 118 7.47 -5.05 31.96
C TYR A 118 7.33 -4.49 30.53
N PRO A 119 8.06 -5.04 29.53
CA PRO A 119 8.20 -4.41 28.22
C PRO A 119 7.06 -4.77 27.23
N ALA A 120 5.81 -4.69 27.66
CA ALA A 120 4.64 -5.12 26.89
C ALA A 120 4.40 -4.36 25.58
N ALA A 121 4.98 -3.15 25.44
CA ALA A 121 4.75 -2.31 24.25
C ALA A 121 5.59 -2.68 23.02
N ASN A 122 6.68 -3.45 23.21
CA ASN A 122 7.62 -3.81 22.17
C ASN A 122 7.68 -5.34 22.09
N GLU A 123 6.88 -5.95 21.23
CA GLU A 123 6.78 -7.41 21.13
C GLU A 123 6.88 -7.93 19.71
N VAL A 124 7.44 -9.13 19.58
CA VAL A 124 7.40 -9.94 18.37
C VAL A 124 7.02 -11.38 18.72
N LEU A 125 6.30 -12.04 17.82
CA LEU A 125 6.03 -13.49 17.97
C LEU A 125 7.26 -14.28 17.51
N LEU A 126 7.71 -15.23 18.33
CA LEU A 126 8.88 -16.05 18.04
C LEU A 126 8.73 -16.85 16.73
N ASN A 127 7.50 -17.27 16.40
CA ASN A 127 7.22 -18.00 15.16
C ASN A 127 7.43 -17.18 13.88
N HIS A 128 7.56 -15.85 13.95
CA HIS A 128 7.97 -15.03 12.81
C HIS A 128 9.45 -15.28 12.43
N TYR A 129 10.30 -15.64 13.43
CA TYR A 129 11.73 -15.92 13.25
C TYR A 129 12.02 -17.41 13.22
N LEU A 130 11.11 -18.22 13.74
CA LEU A 130 11.18 -19.67 13.78
C LEU A 130 9.79 -20.25 13.46
N PRO A 131 9.46 -20.43 12.16
CA PRO A 131 8.16 -20.94 11.74
C PRO A 131 7.79 -22.27 12.42
N GLY A 132 6.61 -22.33 13.03
CA GLY A 132 6.17 -23.47 13.82
C GLY A 132 6.64 -23.47 15.28
N GLY A 133 7.36 -22.43 15.71
CA GLY A 133 7.89 -22.30 17.08
C GLY A 133 9.11 -23.21 17.36
N PRO A 134 9.54 -23.32 18.63
CA PRO A 134 10.65 -24.18 19.05
C PRO A 134 10.47 -25.63 18.60
N VAL A 135 11.52 -26.24 18.05
CA VAL A 135 11.47 -27.59 17.46
C VAL A 135 11.73 -28.64 18.52
N ALA A 136 10.95 -29.74 18.50
CA ALA A 136 11.09 -30.85 19.42
C ALA A 136 12.49 -31.53 19.30
N ASN A 137 13.16 -31.69 20.42
CA ASN A 137 14.48 -32.33 20.54
C ASN A 137 15.57 -31.73 19.65
N GLU A 138 15.45 -30.43 19.29
CA GLU A 138 16.40 -29.78 18.41
C GLU A 138 16.65 -28.31 18.85
N TRP A 139 17.91 -27.90 18.84
CA TRP A 139 18.31 -26.50 19.02
C TRP A 139 18.22 -25.73 17.72
N ARG A 140 17.58 -24.56 17.78
CA ARG A 140 17.52 -23.59 16.69
C ARG A 140 17.99 -22.23 17.19
N VAL A 141 18.81 -21.56 16.38
CA VAL A 141 19.25 -20.19 16.67
C VAL A 141 18.23 -19.20 16.11
N VAL A 142 17.82 -18.27 16.95
CA VAL A 142 16.94 -17.16 16.60
C VAL A 142 17.75 -15.86 16.69
N THR A 143 17.58 -15.00 15.70
CA THR A 143 18.15 -13.66 15.68
C THR A 143 17.04 -12.66 15.37
N ILE A 144 16.78 -11.78 16.32
CA ILE A 144 15.72 -10.76 16.24
C ILE A 144 16.42 -9.41 16.12
N PRO A 145 16.28 -8.68 14.98
CA PRO A 145 16.79 -7.33 14.87
C PRO A 145 16.26 -6.43 15.99
N LEU A 146 17.08 -5.58 16.57
CA LEU A 146 16.63 -4.62 17.60
C LEU A 146 15.61 -3.62 17.05
N SER A 147 15.62 -3.36 15.75
CA SER A 147 14.59 -2.59 15.06
C SER A 147 13.19 -3.23 15.20
N ASP A 148 13.11 -4.55 15.16
CA ASP A 148 11.85 -5.29 15.24
C ASP A 148 11.27 -5.27 16.67
N LEU A 149 12.12 -5.06 17.66
CA LEU A 149 11.75 -4.80 19.06
C LEU A 149 11.65 -3.29 19.39
N ASN A 150 11.70 -2.43 18.37
CA ASN A 150 11.68 -0.97 18.52
C ASN A 150 12.77 -0.42 19.46
N LEU A 151 13.95 -1.03 19.44
CA LEU A 151 15.08 -0.73 20.33
C LEU A 151 16.34 -0.28 19.60
N ALA A 152 16.33 -0.13 18.28
CA ALA A 152 17.51 0.28 17.53
C ALA A 152 18.03 1.66 18.00
N GLY A 153 19.30 1.70 18.43
CA GLY A 153 19.92 2.92 18.98
C GLY A 153 19.37 3.41 20.32
N GLY A 154 18.51 2.63 20.97
CA GLY A 154 17.92 2.93 22.26
C GLY A 154 18.68 2.32 23.43
N SER A 155 17.97 1.86 24.45
CA SER A 155 18.54 1.19 25.63
C SER A 155 17.74 -0.05 26.02
N LEU A 156 18.40 -1.03 26.68
CA LEU A 156 17.84 -2.28 27.13
C LEU A 156 17.94 -2.39 28.66
N GLY A 157 16.80 -2.40 29.34
CA GLY A 157 16.70 -2.63 30.79
C GLY A 157 15.94 -3.92 31.13
N SER A 158 15.12 -4.45 30.21
CA SER A 158 14.33 -5.67 30.46
C SER A 158 14.07 -6.47 29.18
N ILE A 159 14.01 -7.81 29.33
CA ILE A 159 13.65 -8.77 28.26
C ILE A 159 12.65 -9.75 28.86
N ALA A 160 11.56 -10.01 28.12
CA ALA A 160 10.59 -11.04 28.50
C ALA A 160 10.36 -12.01 27.32
N LEU A 161 10.36 -13.30 27.64
CA LEU A 161 9.82 -14.35 26.77
C LEU A 161 8.52 -14.83 27.43
N GLN A 162 7.38 -14.45 26.87
CA GLN A 162 6.06 -14.69 27.43
C GLN A 162 5.28 -15.71 26.61
N SER A 163 4.47 -16.53 27.29
CA SER A 163 3.49 -17.34 26.59
C SER A 163 2.55 -16.44 25.76
N SER A 164 2.33 -16.78 24.50
CA SER A 164 1.33 -16.06 23.66
C SER A 164 -0.05 -16.71 23.69
N VAL A 165 -0.24 -17.72 24.57
CA VAL A 165 -1.51 -18.40 24.86
C VAL A 165 -1.71 -18.49 26.37
N ASP A 166 -2.95 -18.57 26.85
CA ASP A 166 -3.24 -18.66 28.28
C ASP A 166 -3.20 -20.08 28.84
N SER A 167 -3.01 -21.09 27.98
CA SER A 167 -2.79 -22.49 28.37
C SER A 167 -1.35 -22.72 28.82
N GLY A 168 -1.15 -23.63 29.76
CA GLY A 168 0.19 -24.09 30.14
C GLY A 168 0.93 -24.68 28.94
N GLN A 169 2.24 -24.44 28.86
CA GLN A 169 3.08 -24.98 27.79
C GLN A 169 4.21 -25.80 28.38
N LEU A 170 4.53 -26.90 27.71
CA LEU A 170 5.59 -27.78 28.13
C LEU A 170 6.97 -27.15 28.05
N THR A 171 7.91 -27.67 28.82
CA THR A 171 9.26 -27.11 28.97
C THR A 171 9.97 -26.96 27.64
N PHE A 172 10.46 -25.75 27.39
CA PHE A 172 11.44 -25.43 26.37
C PHE A 172 12.72 -24.89 27.03
N TYR A 173 13.79 -24.79 26.25
CA TYR A 173 15.09 -24.38 26.77
C TYR A 173 15.63 -23.22 25.95
N LEU A 174 16.38 -22.34 26.63
CA LEU A 174 17.09 -21.21 26.03
C LEU A 174 18.57 -21.27 26.43
N ASP A 175 19.42 -20.85 25.50
CA ASP A 175 20.86 -20.79 25.69
C ASP A 175 21.48 -19.74 24.78
N ASP A 176 22.73 -19.33 25.03
CA ASP A 176 23.47 -18.39 24.19
C ASP A 176 22.69 -17.06 23.96
N LEU A 177 22.04 -16.54 25.01
CA LEU A 177 21.29 -15.27 24.92
C LEU A 177 22.27 -14.10 24.94
N ARG A 178 22.29 -13.30 23.86
CA ARG A 178 23.22 -12.19 23.67
C ARG A 178 22.67 -11.05 22.83
N LEU A 179 23.24 -9.86 23.03
CA LEU A 179 23.17 -8.78 22.06
C LEU A 179 24.30 -8.96 21.05
N VAL A 180 23.96 -9.01 19.78
CA VAL A 180 24.93 -9.14 18.68
C VAL A 180 25.47 -7.77 18.35
N ALA A 181 26.79 -7.61 18.40
CA ALA A 181 27.45 -6.37 18.01
C ALA A 181 27.18 -6.08 16.53
N GLY A 182 26.85 -4.86 16.24
CA GLY A 182 26.59 -4.37 14.89
C GLY A 182 26.29 -2.91 14.95
N GLN A 183 26.77 -2.16 13.99
CA GLN A 183 26.28 -0.81 13.78
C GLN A 183 24.96 -0.88 13.01
N THR A 184 24.03 0.03 13.31
CA THR A 184 23.02 0.42 12.31
C THR A 184 23.78 0.62 11.01
N PRO A 185 23.44 -0.05 9.89
CA PRO A 185 24.28 0.00 8.69
C PRO A 185 24.43 1.44 8.25
N SER A 186 25.60 2.02 8.50
CA SER A 186 26.02 3.19 7.72
C SER A 186 26.15 2.72 6.29
N PRO A 187 25.75 3.52 5.30
CA PRO A 187 25.91 3.17 3.90
C PRO A 187 27.35 2.71 3.69
N PRO A 188 27.61 1.54 3.11
CA PRO A 188 28.97 1.12 2.82
C PRO A 188 29.61 2.18 1.91
N ALA A 189 30.87 2.51 2.17
CA ALA A 189 31.64 3.46 1.37
C ALA A 189 31.83 3.05 -0.11
N SER A 190 31.26 1.93 -0.53
CA SER A 190 31.30 1.33 -1.88
C SER A 190 29.90 0.94 -2.40
N GLY A 191 28.89 1.77 -2.19
CA GLY A 191 27.56 1.60 -2.79
C GLY A 191 27.52 2.09 -4.23
N VAL A 192 26.51 1.61 -4.98
CA VAL A 192 26.16 2.17 -6.30
C VAL A 192 25.79 3.64 -6.11
N SER A 193 26.28 4.53 -6.97
CA SER A 193 25.91 5.95 -6.94
C SER A 193 24.84 6.24 -7.98
N ALA A 194 23.86 7.04 -7.62
CA ALA A 194 22.84 7.56 -8.53
C ALA A 194 22.82 9.08 -8.52
N THR A 195 22.46 9.67 -9.66
CA THR A 195 22.11 11.08 -9.75
C THR A 195 20.64 11.18 -10.13
N ILE A 196 19.87 11.92 -9.34
CA ILE A 196 18.44 12.20 -9.56
C ILE A 196 18.32 13.69 -9.90
N ARG A 197 17.75 14.03 -11.05
CA ARG A 197 17.54 15.41 -11.51
C ARG A 197 16.07 15.69 -11.70
N ILE A 198 15.55 16.67 -10.96
CA ILE A 198 14.13 17.08 -10.99
C ILE A 198 14.00 18.37 -11.79
N GLN A 199 13.08 18.38 -12.77
CA GLN A 199 12.73 19.57 -13.54
C GLN A 199 11.56 20.31 -12.88
N ALA A 200 11.87 21.23 -11.99
CA ALA A 200 10.85 21.91 -11.19
C ALA A 200 9.88 22.76 -12.03
N ALA A 201 10.27 23.25 -13.19
CA ALA A 201 9.38 24.05 -14.05
C ALA A 201 8.37 23.22 -14.85
N GLY A 202 8.61 21.91 -15.01
CA GLY A 202 7.76 20.98 -15.77
C GLY A 202 6.62 20.42 -14.92
N ILE A 203 5.52 20.07 -15.59
CA ILE A 203 4.44 19.23 -15.02
C ILE A 203 4.12 18.16 -16.06
N ILE A 204 4.18 16.90 -15.66
CA ILE A 204 3.73 15.77 -16.50
C ILE A 204 2.20 15.69 -16.42
N THR A 205 1.67 15.62 -15.20
CA THR A 205 0.22 15.51 -14.94
C THR A 205 -0.10 15.99 -13.53
N PRO A 206 -1.31 16.52 -13.28
CA PRO A 206 -1.84 16.64 -11.92
C PRO A 206 -1.95 15.26 -11.26
N VAL A 207 -1.76 15.20 -9.94
CA VAL A 207 -1.95 13.99 -9.14
C VAL A 207 -3.27 14.12 -8.39
N ASP A 208 -4.26 13.33 -8.80
CA ASP A 208 -5.55 13.25 -8.12
C ASP A 208 -5.45 12.28 -6.93
N GLY A 209 -6.06 12.63 -5.80
CA GLY A 209 -6.12 11.74 -4.62
C GLY A 209 -6.76 10.38 -4.91
N ARG A 210 -7.61 10.28 -5.93
CA ARG A 210 -8.24 9.02 -6.39
C ARG A 210 -7.24 7.98 -6.93
N MET A 211 -5.99 8.37 -7.14
CA MET A 211 -4.90 7.42 -7.42
C MET A 211 -4.50 6.59 -6.19
N LEU A 212 -5.01 6.95 -5.00
CA LEU A 212 -4.86 6.20 -3.75
C LEU A 212 -6.20 5.59 -3.35
N GLY A 213 -6.75 4.78 -4.23
CA GLY A 213 -7.99 4.07 -4.00
C GLY A 213 -7.79 2.63 -3.53
N SER A 214 -8.83 2.07 -2.91
CA SER A 214 -8.91 0.65 -2.58
C SER A 214 -10.35 0.16 -2.64
N ASN A 215 -10.55 -1.15 -2.61
CA ASN A 215 -11.87 -1.76 -2.59
C ASN A 215 -12.31 -2.03 -1.15
N LEU A 216 -13.54 -1.66 -0.80
CA LEU A 216 -14.13 -1.90 0.52
C LEU A 216 -15.28 -2.91 0.37
N PRO A 217 -15.03 -4.20 0.61
CA PRO A 217 -15.99 -5.25 0.34
C PRO A 217 -17.08 -5.40 1.40
N ALA A 218 -18.31 -5.68 0.97
CA ALA A 218 -19.47 -5.87 1.85
C ALA A 218 -19.33 -7.08 2.78
N TRP A 219 -18.56 -8.10 2.40
CA TRP A 219 -18.37 -9.32 3.20
C TRP A 219 -17.55 -9.11 4.47
N LEU A 220 -16.90 -7.99 4.69
CA LEU A 220 -16.32 -7.64 6.00
C LEU A 220 -17.39 -7.54 7.08
N GLY A 221 -18.64 -7.27 6.69
CA GLY A 221 -19.78 -7.17 7.60
C GLY A 221 -19.80 -5.89 8.43
N ARG A 222 -20.94 -5.64 9.07
CA ARG A 222 -21.24 -4.36 9.75
C ARG A 222 -20.24 -4.02 10.86
N GLY A 223 -19.90 -5.00 11.71
CA GLY A 223 -19.03 -4.78 12.88
C GLY A 223 -17.62 -4.32 12.51
N ARG A 224 -17.09 -4.76 11.36
CA ARG A 224 -15.76 -4.34 10.91
C ARG A 224 -15.75 -2.87 10.46
N PHE A 225 -16.84 -2.39 9.87
CA PHE A 225 -16.96 -1.01 9.44
C PHE A 225 -17.02 -0.01 10.60
N GLU A 226 -17.39 -0.47 11.78
CA GLU A 226 -17.42 0.32 13.01
C GLU A 226 -16.09 0.30 13.78
N ASP A 227 -15.16 -0.60 13.42
CA ASP A 227 -13.87 -0.74 14.09
C ASP A 227 -13.01 0.51 13.91
N GLU A 228 -12.64 1.12 15.05
CA GLU A 228 -11.88 2.36 15.06
C GLU A 228 -10.42 2.19 14.60
N VAL A 229 -9.81 1.01 14.82
CA VAL A 229 -8.46 0.72 14.33
C VAL A 229 -8.47 0.65 12.81
N PHE A 230 -9.48 -0.03 12.23
CA PHE A 230 -9.66 -0.11 10.80
C PHE A 230 -9.81 1.29 10.16
N ARG A 231 -10.69 2.12 10.73
CA ARG A 231 -10.91 3.51 10.27
C ARG A 231 -9.63 4.35 10.37
N ARG A 232 -8.94 4.33 11.53
CA ARG A 232 -7.70 5.09 11.74
C ARG A 232 -6.60 4.67 10.76
N ARG A 233 -6.41 3.37 10.55
CA ARG A 233 -5.41 2.85 9.61
C ARG A 233 -5.75 3.15 8.16
N THR A 234 -7.04 3.15 7.79
CA THR A 234 -7.49 3.60 6.46
C THR A 234 -7.11 5.07 6.22
N VAL A 235 -7.38 5.94 7.19
CA VAL A 235 -7.00 7.36 7.12
C VAL A 235 -5.48 7.53 7.07
N ALA A 236 -4.73 6.80 7.90
CA ALA A 236 -3.27 6.88 7.96
C ALA A 236 -2.59 6.36 6.68
N ALA A 237 -3.19 5.38 6.00
CA ALA A 237 -2.76 4.97 4.67
C ALA A 237 -2.91 6.08 3.63
N GLY A 238 -3.80 7.05 3.87
CA GLY A 238 -4.10 8.11 2.92
C GLY A 238 -5.02 7.66 1.78
N VAL A 239 -5.82 6.60 1.99
CA VAL A 239 -6.84 6.15 1.03
C VAL A 239 -7.86 7.27 0.82
N LYS A 240 -8.12 7.64 -0.45
CA LYS A 240 -8.99 8.75 -0.84
C LYS A 240 -10.23 8.31 -1.60
N LEU A 241 -10.23 7.10 -2.15
CA LEU A 241 -11.34 6.54 -2.90
C LEU A 241 -11.60 5.11 -2.44
N LEU A 242 -12.87 4.77 -2.19
CA LEU A 242 -13.32 3.43 -1.80
C LEU A 242 -14.35 2.92 -2.81
N ARG A 243 -14.04 1.83 -3.51
CA ARG A 243 -14.95 1.14 -4.40
C ARG A 243 -15.77 0.13 -3.61
N MET A 244 -17.09 0.19 -3.73
CA MET A 244 -18.10 -0.50 -2.92
C MET A 244 -19.21 -1.07 -3.80
N PRO A 245 -19.92 -2.12 -3.41
CA PRO A 245 -19.71 -3.03 -2.28
C PRO A 245 -18.63 -4.08 -2.54
N GLY A 246 -17.97 -4.04 -3.69
CA GLY A 246 -16.75 -4.75 -4.05
C GLY A 246 -16.94 -6.07 -4.79
N GLY A 247 -16.13 -6.26 -5.86
CA GLY A 247 -15.97 -7.50 -6.62
C GLY A 247 -17.26 -8.13 -7.14
N SER A 248 -17.21 -9.44 -7.37
CA SER A 248 -18.32 -10.26 -7.86
C SER A 248 -19.62 -10.16 -7.03
N TRP A 249 -19.49 -9.87 -5.72
CA TRP A 249 -20.67 -9.65 -4.88
C TRP A 249 -21.53 -8.48 -5.34
N SER A 250 -20.95 -7.48 -5.99
CA SER A 250 -21.69 -6.34 -6.52
C SER A 250 -22.77 -6.74 -7.52
N ASN A 251 -22.53 -7.80 -8.32
CA ASN A 251 -23.48 -8.30 -9.31
C ASN A 251 -24.67 -9.04 -8.69
N ALA A 252 -24.62 -9.32 -7.39
CA ALA A 252 -25.68 -10.00 -6.63
C ALA A 252 -26.11 -9.21 -5.38
N TYR A 253 -25.65 -7.97 -5.23
CA TYR A 253 -25.95 -7.13 -4.08
C TYR A 253 -27.23 -6.33 -4.31
N GLY A 254 -28.35 -6.80 -3.75
CA GLY A 254 -29.63 -6.08 -3.72
C GLY A 254 -29.58 -4.99 -2.66
N TRP A 255 -29.27 -3.76 -3.05
CA TRP A 255 -28.99 -2.66 -2.13
C TRP A 255 -30.11 -2.37 -1.13
N LEU A 256 -31.38 -2.38 -1.62
CA LEU A 256 -32.54 -2.09 -0.78
C LEU A 256 -32.81 -3.23 0.21
N SER A 257 -32.77 -4.47 -0.29
CA SER A 257 -32.97 -5.66 0.56
C SER A 257 -31.87 -5.78 1.62
N CYS A 258 -30.61 -5.48 1.28
CA CYS A 258 -29.51 -5.46 2.25
C CYS A 258 -29.66 -4.30 3.24
N GLU A 259 -30.07 -3.11 2.80
CA GLU A 259 -30.34 -1.97 3.70
C GLU A 259 -31.43 -2.28 4.72
N MET A 260 -32.51 -2.92 4.27
CA MET A 260 -33.64 -3.30 5.13
C MET A 260 -33.39 -4.56 5.96
N GLY A 261 -32.35 -5.34 5.65
CA GLY A 261 -32.05 -6.62 6.28
C GLY A 261 -33.01 -7.76 5.96
N ALA A 262 -33.80 -7.62 4.91
CA ALA A 262 -34.72 -8.61 4.39
C ALA A 262 -35.09 -8.30 2.95
N ASP A 263 -35.40 -9.33 2.15
CA ASP A 263 -35.79 -9.16 0.76
C ASP A 263 -37.00 -8.24 0.63
N GLN A 264 -36.90 -7.29 -0.30
CA GLN A 264 -37.95 -6.32 -0.56
C GLN A 264 -38.68 -6.68 -1.87
N PRO A 265 -40.04 -6.59 -1.90
CA PRO A 265 -40.81 -6.91 -3.09
C PRO A 265 -40.36 -6.08 -4.30
N GLY A 266 -40.01 -6.75 -5.40
CA GLY A 266 -39.62 -6.12 -6.64
C GLY A 266 -38.19 -5.60 -6.73
N ALA A 267 -37.45 -5.59 -5.62
CA ALA A 267 -36.02 -5.29 -5.60
C ALA A 267 -35.16 -6.56 -5.71
N GLU A 268 -33.89 -6.39 -6.05
CA GLU A 268 -32.93 -7.50 -6.01
C GLU A 268 -32.77 -8.01 -4.56
N PRO A 269 -32.60 -9.33 -4.36
CA PRO A 269 -32.50 -9.93 -3.03
C PRO A 269 -31.19 -9.61 -2.33
N CYS A 270 -31.17 -9.72 -1.00
CA CYS A 270 -29.95 -9.70 -0.21
C CYS A 270 -29.54 -11.13 0.16
N TYR A 271 -28.66 -11.73 -0.61
CA TYR A 271 -28.20 -13.11 -0.36
C TYR A 271 -27.39 -13.24 0.93
N TRP A 272 -26.86 -12.13 1.44
CA TRP A 272 -25.99 -12.11 2.63
C TRP A 272 -26.50 -11.11 3.67
N PRO A 273 -27.50 -11.47 4.51
CA PRO A 273 -28.10 -10.54 5.48
C PRO A 273 -27.14 -9.98 6.53
N TRP A 274 -25.95 -10.60 6.66
CA TRP A 274 -24.87 -10.16 7.54
C TRP A 274 -23.91 -9.16 6.88
N ALA A 275 -23.96 -9.00 5.56
CA ALA A 275 -23.12 -8.07 4.82
C ALA A 275 -23.33 -6.62 5.27
N ALA A 276 -22.32 -5.78 5.03
CA ALA A 276 -22.43 -4.35 5.27
C ALA A 276 -23.53 -3.74 4.39
N ARG A 277 -24.33 -2.83 4.97
CA ARG A 277 -25.45 -2.13 4.33
C ARG A 277 -24.98 -0.86 3.63
N PRO A 278 -25.72 -0.29 2.68
CA PRO A 278 -25.47 1.05 2.17
C PRO A 278 -25.23 2.10 3.25
N THR A 279 -26.01 2.09 4.34
CA THR A 279 -25.81 2.98 5.50
C THR A 279 -24.45 2.77 6.18
N ASP A 280 -23.96 1.53 6.30
CA ASP A 280 -22.67 1.24 6.92
C ASP A 280 -21.52 1.79 6.07
N PHE A 281 -21.61 1.71 4.74
CA PHE A 281 -20.68 2.36 3.80
C PHE A 281 -20.70 3.89 3.95
N ILE A 282 -21.87 4.51 4.03
CA ILE A 282 -21.99 5.97 4.26
C ILE A 282 -21.24 6.37 5.53
N ASN A 283 -21.47 5.63 6.62
CA ASN A 283 -20.82 5.91 7.89
C ASN A 283 -19.30 5.75 7.83
N PHE A 284 -18.80 4.77 7.08
CA PHE A 284 -17.38 4.56 6.88
C PHE A 284 -16.74 5.68 6.03
N LEU A 285 -17.40 6.09 4.93
CA LEU A 285 -16.94 7.21 4.10
C LEU A 285 -16.84 8.51 4.93
N ARG A 286 -17.86 8.80 5.74
CA ARG A 286 -17.86 9.97 6.62
C ARG A 286 -16.76 9.91 7.68
N ALA A 287 -16.53 8.74 8.27
CA ALA A 287 -15.50 8.55 9.30
C ALA A 287 -14.07 8.66 8.75
N THR A 288 -13.87 8.29 7.48
CA THR A 288 -12.54 8.28 6.85
C THR A 288 -12.26 9.50 5.98
N GLY A 289 -13.31 10.21 5.54
CA GLY A 289 -13.21 11.31 4.59
C GLY A 289 -12.86 10.87 3.17
N ALA A 290 -13.02 9.58 2.84
CA ALA A 290 -12.82 9.06 1.50
C ALA A 290 -14.04 9.33 0.61
N GLU A 291 -13.80 9.46 -0.71
CA GLU A 291 -14.87 9.45 -1.72
C GLU A 291 -15.35 8.01 -1.95
N GLY A 292 -16.60 7.86 -2.39
CA GLY A 292 -17.17 6.56 -2.76
C GLY A 292 -17.25 6.37 -4.27
N LEU A 293 -16.94 5.17 -4.74
CA LEU A 293 -17.32 4.63 -6.05
C LEU A 293 -18.23 3.43 -5.81
N TRP A 294 -19.46 3.47 -6.30
CA TRP A 294 -20.42 2.37 -6.11
C TRP A 294 -20.56 1.52 -7.36
N VAL A 295 -20.44 0.20 -7.20
CA VAL A 295 -20.71 -0.78 -8.28
C VAL A 295 -22.19 -1.18 -8.24
N VAL A 296 -22.88 -0.90 -9.33
CA VAL A 296 -24.32 -1.14 -9.47
C VAL A 296 -24.56 -2.58 -9.92
N ASN A 297 -25.53 -3.26 -9.30
CA ASN A 297 -25.93 -4.61 -9.69
C ASN A 297 -26.59 -4.59 -11.10
N PRO A 298 -25.99 -5.21 -12.13
CA PRO A 298 -26.52 -5.20 -13.48
C PRO A 298 -27.74 -6.15 -13.65
N ASN A 299 -28.02 -7.01 -12.67
CA ASN A 299 -29.17 -7.90 -12.68
C ASN A 299 -30.45 -7.19 -12.20
N GLY A 300 -30.34 -6.03 -11.57
CA GLY A 300 -31.45 -5.17 -11.19
C GLY A 300 -32.09 -4.44 -12.35
N THR A 301 -32.78 -3.32 -12.08
CA THR A 301 -33.36 -2.44 -13.08
C THR A 301 -32.76 -1.06 -13.05
N SER A 302 -32.85 -0.33 -14.15
CA SER A 302 -32.34 1.05 -14.23
C SER A 302 -33.00 1.97 -13.21
N LYS A 303 -34.28 1.72 -12.86
CA LYS A 303 -35.03 2.47 -11.86
C LYS A 303 -34.60 2.11 -10.43
N GLU A 304 -34.29 0.85 -10.17
CA GLU A 304 -33.69 0.41 -8.90
C GLU A 304 -32.33 1.11 -8.67
N ALA A 305 -31.50 1.20 -9.70
CA ALA A 305 -30.24 1.93 -9.65
C ALA A 305 -30.44 3.45 -9.47
N ALA A 306 -31.45 4.04 -10.09
CA ALA A 306 -31.84 5.43 -9.89
C ALA A 306 -32.30 5.69 -8.45
N ALA A 307 -33.05 4.77 -7.84
CA ALA A 307 -33.44 4.82 -6.44
C ALA A 307 -32.24 4.74 -5.48
N LEU A 308 -31.23 3.95 -5.82
CA LEU A 308 -29.98 3.90 -5.08
C LEU A 308 -29.20 5.24 -5.16
N VAL A 309 -29.16 5.88 -6.34
CA VAL A 309 -28.60 7.24 -6.46
C VAL A 309 -29.38 8.23 -5.60
N ALA A 310 -30.70 8.13 -5.57
CA ALA A 310 -31.55 8.97 -4.72
C ALA A 310 -31.29 8.72 -3.22
N PHE A 311 -31.07 7.47 -2.83
CA PHE A 311 -30.69 7.13 -1.45
C PHE A 311 -29.37 7.80 -1.06
N PHE A 312 -28.35 7.79 -1.89
CA PHE A 312 -27.06 8.43 -1.57
C PHE A 312 -27.07 9.94 -1.73
N ASN A 313 -27.67 10.47 -2.81
CA ASN A 313 -27.47 11.86 -3.24
C ASN A 313 -28.73 12.72 -3.20
N GLY A 314 -29.91 12.12 -3.04
CA GLY A 314 -31.19 12.83 -3.08
C GLY A 314 -31.41 13.77 -1.90
N ALA A 315 -32.14 14.87 -2.13
CA ALA A 315 -32.67 15.72 -1.08
C ALA A 315 -34.00 15.14 -0.55
N ILE A 316 -34.26 15.31 0.74
CA ILE A 316 -35.42 14.72 1.43
C ILE A 316 -36.77 15.28 0.97
N ASP A 317 -36.78 16.45 0.36
CA ASP A 317 -37.93 17.19 -0.17
C ASP A 317 -38.02 17.15 -1.71
N ASP A 318 -37.25 16.29 -2.38
CA ASP A 318 -37.25 16.19 -3.84
C ASP A 318 -38.46 15.32 -4.32
N GLU A 319 -39.45 15.95 -4.90
CA GLU A 319 -40.69 15.33 -5.37
C GLU A 319 -40.57 14.68 -6.77
N ARG A 320 -39.40 14.73 -7.42
CA ARG A 320 -39.22 14.12 -8.74
C ARG A 320 -39.44 12.60 -8.68
N GLU A 321 -40.32 12.11 -9.57
CA GLU A 321 -40.64 10.70 -9.67
C GLU A 321 -39.50 9.90 -10.34
N ILE A 322 -39.14 8.78 -9.75
CA ILE A 322 -38.28 7.77 -10.39
C ILE A 322 -39.16 6.90 -11.29
N GLY A 323 -40.36 6.55 -10.82
CA GLY A 323 -41.41 5.86 -11.57
C GLY A 323 -41.30 4.34 -11.57
N VAL A 324 -42.17 3.72 -12.34
CA VAL A 324 -42.33 2.26 -12.41
C VAL A 324 -41.27 1.67 -13.33
N ASP A 325 -40.66 0.57 -12.91
CA ASP A 325 -39.67 -0.17 -13.70
C ASP A 325 -40.30 -1.19 -14.66
N LEU A 326 -39.47 -1.86 -15.46
CA LEU A 326 -39.89 -2.87 -16.41
C LEU A 326 -40.51 -4.15 -15.77
N ARG A 327 -40.31 -4.34 -14.45
CA ARG A 327 -40.89 -5.45 -13.67
C ARG A 327 -42.24 -5.07 -13.03
N GLY A 328 -42.63 -3.79 -13.15
CA GLY A 328 -43.85 -3.26 -12.56
C GLY A 328 -43.69 -2.74 -11.13
N THR A 329 -42.47 -2.63 -10.62
CA THR A 329 -42.18 -2.08 -9.30
C THR A 329 -42.14 -0.56 -9.39
N ASP A 330 -42.90 0.10 -8.50
CA ASP A 330 -42.83 1.56 -8.35
C ASP A 330 -41.66 1.95 -7.42
N TRP A 331 -40.74 2.77 -7.94
CA TRP A 331 -39.59 3.27 -7.22
C TRP A 331 -39.80 4.68 -6.66
N TYR A 332 -41.02 5.13 -6.53
CA TYR A 332 -41.47 6.36 -5.87
C TYR A 332 -40.71 7.63 -6.32
N THR A 333 -40.52 8.56 -5.41
CA THR A 333 -39.80 9.82 -5.63
C THR A 333 -38.36 9.75 -5.13
N VAL A 334 -37.53 10.70 -5.58
CA VAL A 334 -36.15 10.89 -5.09
C VAL A 334 -36.16 11.11 -3.57
N GLY A 335 -37.09 11.98 -3.08
CA GLY A 335 -37.22 12.29 -1.66
C GLY A 335 -37.60 11.08 -0.81
N HIS A 336 -38.36 10.11 -1.35
CA HIS A 336 -38.69 8.87 -0.63
C HIS A 336 -37.41 8.12 -0.17
N TRP A 337 -36.46 7.95 -1.04
CA TRP A 337 -35.22 7.23 -0.74
C TRP A 337 -34.25 8.07 0.11
N ALA A 338 -34.24 9.38 -0.09
CA ALA A 338 -33.49 10.30 0.77
C ALA A 338 -34.03 10.31 2.21
N GLN A 339 -35.36 10.20 2.40
CA GLN A 339 -35.98 10.05 3.71
C GLN A 339 -35.63 8.71 4.37
N LEU A 340 -35.52 7.60 3.61
CA LEU A 340 -35.04 6.33 4.14
C LEU A 340 -33.61 6.47 4.65
N ARG A 341 -32.69 7.09 3.88
CA ARG A 341 -31.33 7.40 4.34
C ARG A 341 -31.34 8.23 5.63
N ALA A 342 -32.19 9.27 5.68
CA ALA A 342 -32.33 10.13 6.88
C ALA A 342 -32.85 9.36 8.10
N ALA A 343 -33.83 8.45 7.92
CA ALA A 343 -34.35 7.57 8.96
C ALA A 343 -33.26 6.63 9.52
N HIS A 344 -32.27 6.29 8.72
CA HIS A 344 -31.11 5.48 9.11
C HIS A 344 -29.91 6.34 9.60
N GLY A 345 -30.18 7.59 10.03
CA GLY A 345 -29.19 8.45 10.70
C GLY A 345 -28.36 9.35 9.81
N ASN A 346 -28.64 9.38 8.50
CA ASN A 346 -27.88 10.14 7.50
C ASN A 346 -28.77 11.15 6.74
N PRO A 347 -29.20 12.28 7.37
CA PRO A 347 -30.14 13.22 6.74
C PRO A 347 -29.56 13.94 5.51
N ASP A 348 -28.27 14.23 5.53
CA ASP A 348 -27.61 14.97 4.44
C ASP A 348 -27.18 14.07 3.29
N PRO A 349 -27.26 14.54 2.03
CA PRO A 349 -26.71 13.83 0.89
C PRO A 349 -25.22 13.48 1.09
N VAL A 350 -24.81 12.30 0.62
CA VAL A 350 -23.42 11.83 0.69
C VAL A 350 -22.59 12.40 -0.47
N GLY A 351 -23.22 12.52 -1.63
CA GLY A 351 -22.58 13.09 -2.82
C GLY A 351 -21.66 12.09 -3.54
N VAL A 352 -22.01 10.80 -3.56
CA VAL A 352 -21.27 9.81 -4.35
C VAL A 352 -21.36 10.15 -5.83
N LYS A 353 -20.22 10.46 -6.45
CA LYS A 353 -20.17 10.93 -7.84
C LYS A 353 -19.71 9.87 -8.84
N LEU A 354 -19.07 8.81 -8.38
CA LEU A 354 -18.53 7.75 -9.21
C LEU A 354 -19.39 6.49 -9.05
N TRP A 355 -19.83 5.94 -10.19
CA TRP A 355 -20.69 4.76 -10.26
C TRP A 355 -20.15 3.85 -11.36
N GLU A 356 -20.17 2.54 -11.16
CA GLU A 356 -19.71 1.55 -12.13
C GLU A 356 -20.84 0.57 -12.39
N PHE A 357 -21.15 0.27 -13.66
CA PHE A 357 -22.23 -0.63 -14.01
C PHE A 357 -21.75 -2.08 -14.10
N GLY A 358 -21.92 -2.84 -13.03
CA GLY A 358 -21.49 -4.23 -12.88
C GLY A 358 -20.02 -4.41 -12.55
N ASN A 359 -19.66 -5.65 -12.22
CA ASN A 359 -18.29 -6.11 -11.98
C ASN A 359 -17.97 -7.21 -12.98
N GLU A 360 -16.83 -7.11 -13.68
CA GLU A 360 -16.26 -8.16 -14.57
C GLU A 360 -17.29 -8.93 -15.42
N VAL A 361 -18.29 -8.22 -15.96
CA VAL A 361 -19.43 -8.81 -16.69
C VAL A 361 -18.97 -9.72 -17.84
N TYR A 362 -17.78 -9.47 -18.38
CA TYR A 362 -17.14 -10.33 -19.38
C TYR A 362 -16.89 -11.77 -18.87
N GLY A 363 -16.74 -11.95 -17.57
CA GLY A 363 -16.52 -13.23 -16.88
C GLY A 363 -17.82 -14.00 -16.56
N GLY A 364 -18.94 -13.67 -17.18
CA GLY A 364 -20.22 -14.29 -16.88
C GLY A 364 -20.27 -15.81 -17.11
N LYS A 365 -21.06 -16.49 -16.29
CA LYS A 365 -21.32 -17.94 -16.40
C LYS A 365 -22.28 -18.26 -17.58
N PRO A 366 -22.05 -19.37 -18.33
CA PRO A 366 -22.95 -19.77 -19.39
C PRO A 366 -24.40 -20.01 -18.94
N SER A 367 -24.58 -20.41 -17.68
CA SER A 367 -25.92 -20.68 -17.10
C SER A 367 -26.81 -19.45 -17.05
N ALA A 368 -26.23 -18.24 -16.89
CA ALA A 368 -26.96 -16.98 -16.83
C ALA A 368 -26.77 -16.12 -18.08
N GLY A 369 -25.55 -16.03 -18.61
CA GLY A 369 -25.17 -15.13 -19.69
C GLY A 369 -25.36 -15.69 -21.11
N GLY A 370 -25.45 -17.00 -21.25
CA GLY A 370 -25.67 -17.67 -22.55
C GLY A 370 -24.42 -18.26 -23.20
N SER A 371 -24.54 -18.70 -24.45
CA SER A 371 -23.52 -19.51 -25.15
C SER A 371 -22.21 -18.77 -25.50
N LEU A 372 -22.20 -17.45 -25.42
CA LEU A 372 -20.97 -16.66 -25.61
C LEU A 372 -20.07 -16.64 -24.36
N CYS A 373 -20.61 -16.99 -23.19
CA CYS A 373 -19.89 -17.03 -21.94
C CYS A 373 -18.99 -18.26 -21.86
N GLN A 374 -17.84 -18.10 -21.23
CA GLN A 374 -16.87 -19.17 -21.08
C GLN A 374 -17.34 -20.20 -20.02
N SER A 375 -17.06 -21.49 -20.26
CA SER A 375 -17.43 -22.57 -19.33
C SER A 375 -16.85 -22.41 -17.91
N TRP A 376 -15.80 -21.63 -17.78
CA TRP A 376 -15.13 -21.29 -16.52
C TRP A 376 -15.52 -19.91 -15.97
N GLY A 377 -16.55 -19.27 -16.54
CA GLY A 377 -17.05 -17.99 -16.04
C GLY A 377 -17.39 -18.00 -14.54
N TRP A 378 -17.24 -16.87 -13.87
CA TRP A 378 -17.39 -16.73 -12.41
C TRP A 378 -18.50 -15.76 -12.00
N GLU A 379 -19.01 -14.92 -12.93
CA GLU A 379 -20.04 -13.93 -12.67
C GLU A 379 -21.44 -14.45 -13.01
N ASP A 380 -22.38 -14.22 -12.10
CA ASP A 380 -23.80 -14.54 -12.32
C ASP A 380 -24.51 -13.33 -12.96
N VAL A 381 -24.25 -13.09 -14.24
CA VAL A 381 -24.77 -11.95 -15.02
C VAL A 381 -25.46 -12.41 -16.31
N TRP A 382 -26.37 -11.59 -16.82
CA TRP A 382 -27.28 -11.98 -17.94
C TRP A 382 -26.61 -11.95 -19.32
N THR A 383 -25.38 -11.46 -19.48
CA THR A 383 -24.68 -11.44 -20.78
C THR A 383 -23.16 -11.52 -20.59
N CYS A 384 -22.46 -11.99 -21.63
CA CYS A 384 -21.01 -11.88 -21.84
C CYS A 384 -20.71 -11.20 -23.19
N ASP A 385 -21.68 -10.52 -23.80
CA ASP A 385 -21.48 -9.76 -25.02
C ASP A 385 -21.46 -8.27 -24.73
N GLY A 386 -20.36 -7.59 -25.08
CA GLY A 386 -20.18 -6.17 -24.80
C GLY A 386 -21.21 -5.27 -25.48
N THR A 387 -21.77 -5.68 -26.65
CA THR A 387 -22.83 -4.93 -27.32
C THR A 387 -24.17 -5.06 -26.56
N GLU A 388 -24.52 -6.29 -26.14
CA GLU A 388 -25.71 -6.52 -25.32
C GLU A 388 -25.58 -5.79 -23.97
N TYR A 389 -24.40 -5.82 -23.34
CA TYR A 389 -24.13 -5.11 -22.08
C TYR A 389 -24.41 -3.61 -22.22
N VAL A 390 -24.04 -3.00 -23.34
CA VAL A 390 -24.26 -1.56 -23.57
C VAL A 390 -25.71 -1.24 -23.90
N LEU A 391 -26.36 -2.02 -24.80
CA LEU A 391 -27.69 -1.71 -25.35
C LEU A 391 -28.83 -2.41 -24.61
N GLY A 392 -28.54 -3.42 -23.81
CA GLY A 392 -29.50 -4.31 -23.23
C GLY A 392 -29.90 -5.45 -24.19
N LYS A 393 -30.69 -6.39 -23.68
CA LYS A 393 -31.02 -7.66 -24.34
C LYS A 393 -32.49 -8.03 -24.15
N GLY A 394 -33.05 -8.78 -25.11
CA GLY A 394 -34.39 -9.36 -25.01
C GLY A 394 -35.52 -8.36 -25.17
N ALA A 395 -36.76 -8.82 -24.94
CA ALA A 395 -37.97 -8.04 -25.04
C ALA A 395 -39.06 -8.54 -24.07
N GLY A 396 -40.02 -7.68 -23.73
CA GLY A 396 -41.13 -8.05 -22.82
C GLY A 396 -40.59 -8.51 -21.46
N ALA A 397 -41.08 -9.63 -20.95
CA ALA A 397 -40.69 -10.17 -19.65
C ALA A 397 -39.24 -10.64 -19.56
N THR A 398 -38.56 -10.82 -20.70
CA THR A 398 -37.11 -11.21 -20.73
C THR A 398 -36.18 -10.02 -20.99
N ARG A 399 -36.72 -8.80 -21.04
CA ARG A 399 -35.93 -7.59 -21.26
C ARG A 399 -34.92 -7.39 -20.12
N ARG A 400 -33.67 -7.15 -20.51
CA ARG A 400 -32.61 -6.69 -19.64
C ARG A 400 -32.14 -5.34 -20.14
N GLU A 401 -32.06 -4.37 -19.24
CA GLU A 401 -31.59 -3.03 -19.55
C GLU A 401 -30.05 -2.99 -19.57
N GLY A 402 -29.48 -2.23 -20.49
CA GLY A 402 -28.05 -2.10 -20.64
C GLY A 402 -27.49 -0.83 -19.98
N TYR A 403 -26.18 -0.66 -20.11
CA TYR A 403 -25.43 0.47 -19.56
C TYR A 403 -26.06 1.83 -19.90
N LEU A 404 -26.48 2.05 -21.16
CA LEU A 404 -27.04 3.34 -21.57
C LEU A 404 -28.35 3.67 -20.85
N GLU A 405 -29.19 2.67 -20.58
CA GLU A 405 -30.46 2.85 -19.86
C GLU A 405 -30.22 3.10 -18.37
N PHE A 406 -29.30 2.36 -17.75
CA PHE A 406 -28.91 2.59 -16.37
C PHE A 406 -28.30 3.98 -16.19
N ARG A 407 -27.34 4.35 -17.04
CA ARG A 407 -26.72 5.67 -17.02
C ARG A 407 -27.76 6.79 -17.14
N ALA A 408 -28.71 6.65 -18.06
CA ALA A 408 -29.77 7.65 -18.28
C ALA A 408 -30.68 7.80 -17.06
N ALA A 409 -31.15 6.68 -16.48
CA ALA A 409 -32.04 6.69 -15.32
C ALA A 409 -31.34 7.24 -14.06
N MET A 410 -30.11 6.85 -13.81
CA MET A 410 -29.31 7.32 -12.68
C MET A 410 -29.01 8.83 -12.79
N ARG A 411 -28.63 9.31 -13.98
CA ARG A 411 -28.36 10.73 -14.23
C ARG A 411 -29.63 11.61 -14.26
N ALA A 412 -30.80 11.03 -14.44
CA ALA A 412 -32.07 11.76 -14.26
C ALA A 412 -32.28 12.16 -12.77
N VAL A 413 -31.74 11.40 -11.83
CA VAL A 413 -31.76 11.72 -10.39
C VAL A 413 -30.66 12.73 -10.07
N ASP A 414 -29.41 12.45 -10.42
CA ASP A 414 -28.27 13.36 -10.22
C ASP A 414 -27.47 13.48 -11.52
N PRO A 415 -27.64 14.60 -12.28
CA PRO A 415 -26.96 14.78 -13.57
C PRO A 415 -25.42 14.97 -13.42
N THR A 416 -24.91 15.15 -12.22
CA THR A 416 -23.49 15.41 -11.96
C THR A 416 -22.66 14.12 -11.75
N ILE A 417 -23.32 12.96 -11.66
CA ILE A 417 -22.63 11.69 -11.49
C ILE A 417 -21.98 11.23 -12.80
N LEU A 418 -20.92 10.46 -12.65
CA LEU A 418 -20.23 9.75 -13.73
C LEU A 418 -20.52 8.25 -13.57
N VAL A 419 -20.98 7.61 -14.65
CA VAL A 419 -21.27 6.18 -14.68
C VAL A 419 -20.28 5.50 -15.62
N GLY A 420 -19.41 4.67 -15.07
CA GLY A 420 -18.43 3.89 -15.83
C GLY A 420 -19.00 2.59 -16.37
N ALA A 421 -18.44 2.15 -17.46
CA ALA A 421 -18.71 0.86 -18.04
C ALA A 421 -17.56 -0.11 -17.78
N VAL A 422 -17.89 -1.38 -17.48
CA VAL A 422 -16.91 -2.47 -17.39
C VAL A 422 -16.22 -2.65 -18.74
N GLY A 423 -14.93 -2.42 -18.75
CA GLY A 423 -14.05 -2.64 -19.88
C GLY A 423 -13.20 -3.90 -19.72
N TYR A 424 -12.12 -3.96 -20.46
CA TYR A 424 -11.07 -4.96 -20.31
C TYR A 424 -9.74 -4.39 -20.82
N GLU A 425 -8.64 -4.69 -20.14
CA GLU A 425 -7.31 -4.12 -20.44
C GLU A 425 -6.74 -4.57 -21.79
N ALA A 426 -7.15 -5.76 -22.28
CA ALA A 426 -6.86 -6.22 -23.64
C ALA A 426 -8.11 -6.08 -24.51
N PRO A 427 -8.34 -4.93 -25.16
CA PRO A 427 -9.62 -4.61 -25.78
C PRO A 427 -10.05 -5.60 -26.87
N GLY A 428 -9.11 -6.22 -27.56
CA GLY A 428 -9.34 -7.28 -28.54
C GLY A 428 -8.84 -6.97 -29.93
N ASP A 429 -9.03 -7.94 -30.87
CA ASP A 429 -8.75 -7.84 -32.29
C ASP A 429 -9.98 -8.28 -33.08
N PRO A 430 -10.62 -7.43 -33.88
CA PRO A 430 -11.82 -7.81 -34.65
C PRO A 430 -11.57 -8.94 -35.66
N SER A 431 -10.34 -9.09 -36.13
CA SER A 431 -9.97 -10.14 -37.08
C SER A 431 -9.72 -11.50 -36.40
N ASN A 432 -9.53 -11.50 -35.11
CA ASN A 432 -9.23 -12.71 -34.32
C ASN A 432 -9.85 -12.62 -32.92
N PRO A 433 -11.17 -12.79 -32.77
CA PRO A 433 -11.81 -12.86 -31.45
C PRO A 433 -11.30 -14.09 -30.72
N ASP A 434 -10.72 -13.87 -29.55
CA ASP A 434 -10.10 -14.90 -28.72
C ASP A 434 -10.82 -14.99 -27.36
N TRP A 435 -10.69 -16.13 -26.70
CA TRP A 435 -11.14 -16.30 -25.34
C TRP A 435 -10.38 -15.41 -24.35
N TRP A 436 -9.12 -15.05 -24.62
CA TRP A 436 -8.31 -14.14 -23.82
C TRP A 436 -8.84 -12.70 -23.78
N ASN A 437 -9.52 -12.26 -24.83
CA ASN A 437 -10.15 -10.94 -24.89
C ASN A 437 -11.68 -11.03 -24.75
N TYR A 438 -12.19 -12.15 -24.24
CA TYR A 438 -13.61 -12.41 -23.99
C TYR A 438 -14.47 -12.07 -25.22
N ASN A 439 -14.11 -12.62 -26.38
CA ASN A 439 -14.80 -12.37 -27.65
C ASN A 439 -14.84 -10.87 -28.03
N ASN A 440 -13.73 -10.17 -27.85
CA ASN A 440 -13.61 -8.74 -28.13
C ASN A 440 -14.52 -7.86 -27.23
N TRP A 441 -14.65 -8.23 -25.96
CA TRP A 441 -15.48 -7.49 -25.01
C TRP A 441 -15.17 -5.99 -25.03
N GLY A 442 -13.91 -5.59 -24.85
CA GLY A 442 -13.50 -4.19 -24.77
C GLY A 442 -13.84 -3.42 -26.05
N LEU A 443 -13.57 -3.99 -27.24
CA LEU A 443 -13.89 -3.35 -28.52
C LEU A 443 -15.38 -3.16 -28.71
N LYS A 444 -16.21 -4.15 -28.33
CA LYS A 444 -17.67 -4.05 -28.41
C LYS A 444 -18.20 -2.95 -27.49
N VAL A 445 -17.69 -2.85 -26.27
CA VAL A 445 -18.07 -1.78 -25.35
C VAL A 445 -17.66 -0.40 -25.89
N ILE A 446 -16.41 -0.25 -26.34
CA ILE A 446 -15.87 1.01 -26.90
C ILE A 446 -16.68 1.44 -28.12
N SER A 447 -16.90 0.54 -29.09
CA SER A 447 -17.57 0.88 -30.35
C SER A 447 -19.07 1.15 -30.16
N THR A 448 -19.72 0.47 -29.20
CA THR A 448 -21.19 0.58 -28.99
C THR A 448 -21.54 1.76 -28.09
N ALA A 449 -20.80 1.99 -27.00
CA ALA A 449 -21.07 3.08 -26.07
C ALA A 449 -20.47 4.42 -26.56
N GLY A 450 -19.31 4.38 -27.20
CA GLY A 450 -18.66 5.55 -27.80
C GLY A 450 -18.55 6.74 -26.85
N ALA A 451 -19.11 7.89 -27.29
CA ALA A 451 -19.11 9.14 -26.51
C ALA A 451 -19.98 9.12 -25.22
N SER A 452 -20.73 8.05 -25.00
CA SER A 452 -21.57 7.91 -23.80
C SER A 452 -20.82 7.31 -22.62
N LEU A 453 -19.56 6.90 -22.78
CA LEU A 453 -18.69 6.45 -21.68
C LEU A 453 -18.27 7.65 -20.83
N ASP A 454 -18.67 7.66 -19.55
CA ASP A 454 -18.14 8.66 -18.60
C ASP A 454 -16.73 8.26 -18.16
N PHE A 455 -16.47 6.95 -17.98
CA PHE A 455 -15.14 6.33 -17.86
C PHE A 455 -15.23 4.84 -18.26
N TYR A 456 -14.07 4.26 -18.55
CA TYR A 456 -13.90 2.85 -18.93
C TYR A 456 -13.08 2.17 -17.84
N SER A 457 -13.66 1.18 -17.14
CA SER A 457 -13.01 0.51 -16.01
C SER A 457 -12.30 -0.77 -16.43
N ILE A 458 -11.14 -1.02 -15.83
CA ILE A 458 -10.31 -2.20 -16.08
C ILE A 458 -9.76 -2.79 -14.78
N HIS A 459 -9.46 -4.10 -14.80
CA HIS A 459 -8.93 -4.86 -13.66
C HIS A 459 -7.62 -5.58 -14.03
N PRO A 460 -6.50 -4.89 -14.23
CA PRO A 460 -5.26 -5.53 -14.66
C PRO A 460 -4.49 -6.17 -13.51
N TYR A 461 -4.47 -7.48 -13.51
CA TYR A 461 -3.61 -8.31 -12.67
C TYR A 461 -2.51 -8.94 -13.54
N PRO A 462 -1.20 -8.72 -13.24
CA PRO A 462 -0.13 -9.25 -14.09
C PRO A 462 -0.04 -10.77 -14.09
N TYR A 463 -0.57 -11.42 -13.05
CA TYR A 463 -0.43 -12.87 -12.91
C TYR A 463 -1.74 -13.54 -12.49
N PHE A 464 -2.09 -14.62 -13.19
CA PHE A 464 -2.99 -15.65 -12.70
C PHE A 464 -2.21 -16.64 -11.81
N GLN A 465 -1.03 -17.06 -12.26
CA GLN A 465 -0.07 -17.85 -11.50
C GLN A 465 1.21 -17.01 -11.34
N PRO A 466 1.54 -16.58 -10.13
CA PRO A 466 2.72 -15.74 -9.92
C PRO A 466 4.01 -16.53 -10.12
N PRO A 467 5.14 -15.82 -10.40
CA PRO A 467 6.45 -16.46 -10.46
C PRO A 467 6.88 -17.01 -9.10
N ALA A 468 7.95 -17.80 -9.11
CA ALA A 468 8.45 -18.41 -7.88
C ALA A 468 9.00 -17.36 -6.90
N ASN A 469 8.86 -17.61 -5.59
CA ASN A 469 9.44 -16.78 -4.53
C ASN A 469 10.96 -16.97 -4.45
N ASN A 470 11.67 -16.43 -5.42
CA ASN A 470 13.13 -16.45 -5.52
C ASN A 470 13.64 -15.20 -6.24
N ALA A 471 14.95 -15.02 -6.34
CA ALA A 471 15.55 -13.82 -6.91
C ALA A 471 15.08 -13.53 -8.36
N ALA A 472 14.89 -14.53 -9.19
CA ALA A 472 14.44 -14.36 -10.58
C ALA A 472 12.98 -13.91 -10.63
N GLY A 473 12.10 -14.56 -9.85
CA GLY A 473 10.68 -14.17 -9.76
C GLY A 473 10.50 -12.79 -9.16
N HIS A 474 11.28 -12.42 -8.13
CA HIS A 474 11.24 -11.07 -7.59
C HIS A 474 11.68 -10.02 -8.60
N ALA A 475 12.75 -10.28 -9.37
CA ALA A 475 13.20 -9.37 -10.42
C ALA A 475 12.14 -9.18 -11.51
N GLU A 476 11.46 -10.25 -11.92
CA GLU A 476 10.36 -10.19 -12.89
C GLU A 476 9.20 -9.31 -12.36
N ILE A 477 8.76 -9.53 -11.11
CA ILE A 477 7.70 -8.76 -10.47
C ILE A 477 8.06 -7.27 -10.40
N LEU A 478 9.28 -6.96 -9.96
CA LEU A 478 9.74 -5.58 -9.74
C LEU A 478 9.95 -4.80 -11.05
N ALA A 479 10.23 -5.49 -12.16
CA ALA A 479 10.34 -4.87 -13.47
C ALA A 479 8.98 -4.59 -14.13
N LYS A 480 7.93 -5.34 -13.75
CA LYS A 480 6.62 -5.34 -14.43
C LYS A 480 5.96 -3.97 -14.52
N PRO A 481 5.91 -3.13 -13.47
CA PRO A 481 5.23 -1.84 -13.53
C PRO A 481 5.77 -0.90 -14.61
N GLN A 482 7.08 -0.93 -14.89
CA GLN A 482 7.74 -0.05 -15.87
C GLN A 482 7.30 -0.28 -17.32
N SER A 483 6.63 -1.38 -17.62
CA SER A 483 6.11 -1.70 -18.97
C SER A 483 4.59 -1.87 -18.98
N GLN A 484 4.01 -2.56 -18.03
CA GLN A 484 2.61 -2.98 -18.03
C GLN A 484 1.64 -1.81 -18.25
N TRP A 485 1.71 -0.79 -17.41
CA TRP A 485 0.74 0.32 -17.41
C TRP A 485 0.82 1.13 -18.71
N ARG A 486 2.00 1.33 -19.23
CA ARG A 486 2.23 2.01 -20.53
C ARG A 486 1.67 1.19 -21.70
N THR A 487 1.88 -0.13 -21.70
CA THR A 487 1.39 -1.02 -22.77
C THR A 487 -0.15 -1.04 -22.76
N ILE A 488 -0.78 -1.28 -21.62
CA ILE A 488 -2.24 -1.28 -21.49
C ILE A 488 -2.82 0.07 -21.95
N ARG A 489 -2.21 1.18 -21.52
CA ARG A 489 -2.67 2.52 -21.94
C ARG A 489 -2.59 2.72 -23.44
N ALA A 490 -1.49 2.32 -24.07
CA ALA A 490 -1.30 2.46 -25.53
C ALA A 490 -2.30 1.61 -26.31
N ASP A 491 -2.57 0.37 -25.87
CA ASP A 491 -3.51 -0.54 -26.54
C ASP A 491 -4.95 -0.02 -26.45
N LEU A 492 -5.33 0.51 -25.30
CA LEU A 492 -6.65 1.13 -25.11
C LEU A 492 -6.80 2.42 -25.92
N ASP A 493 -5.79 3.30 -25.91
CA ASP A 493 -5.81 4.52 -26.73
C ASP A 493 -5.97 4.20 -28.21
N ALA A 494 -5.23 3.19 -28.71
CA ALA A 494 -5.36 2.73 -30.09
C ALA A 494 -6.77 2.18 -30.40
N ALA A 495 -7.36 1.44 -29.46
CA ALA A 495 -8.75 0.95 -29.60
C ALA A 495 -9.75 2.10 -29.67
N PHE A 496 -9.64 3.11 -28.81
CA PHE A 496 -10.49 4.29 -28.85
C PHE A 496 -10.32 5.09 -30.16
N ASP A 497 -9.10 5.25 -30.64
CA ASP A 497 -8.82 5.96 -31.89
C ASP A 497 -9.51 5.30 -33.09
N VAL A 498 -9.54 3.97 -33.13
CA VAL A 498 -10.12 3.21 -34.24
C VAL A 498 -11.64 3.02 -34.09
N PHE A 499 -12.14 2.68 -32.90
CA PHE A 499 -13.50 2.21 -32.67
C PHE A 499 -14.45 3.23 -32.04
N ALA A 500 -13.93 4.37 -31.59
CA ALA A 500 -14.72 5.48 -31.07
C ALA A 500 -14.38 6.81 -31.75
N ASP A 501 -13.88 6.80 -32.98
CA ASP A 501 -13.50 7.98 -33.79
C ASP A 501 -12.56 8.92 -33.01
N GLY A 502 -11.60 8.36 -32.25
CA GLY A 502 -10.64 9.10 -31.43
C GLY A 502 -11.20 9.72 -30.13
N ARG A 503 -12.44 9.42 -29.80
CA ARG A 503 -13.05 9.92 -28.53
C ARG A 503 -12.67 9.01 -27.36
N ARG A 504 -11.56 9.34 -26.70
CA ARG A 504 -11.01 8.59 -25.59
C ARG A 504 -11.78 8.89 -24.31
N ALA A 505 -12.39 7.86 -23.70
CA ALA A 505 -12.94 7.97 -22.36
C ALA A 505 -11.80 7.98 -21.31
N PRO A 506 -12.00 8.62 -20.14
CA PRO A 506 -11.12 8.42 -18.99
C PRO A 506 -10.99 6.93 -18.65
N ILE A 507 -9.76 6.44 -18.42
CA ILE A 507 -9.51 5.05 -18.05
C ILE A 507 -9.35 4.97 -16.54
N ALA A 508 -10.18 4.13 -15.92
CA ALA A 508 -10.23 3.88 -14.49
C ALA A 508 -9.72 2.46 -14.19
N VAL A 509 -8.74 2.34 -13.32
CA VAL A 509 -8.33 1.04 -12.77
C VAL A 509 -9.13 0.83 -11.50
N THR A 510 -10.20 0.05 -11.58
CA THR A 510 -11.10 -0.19 -10.44
C THR A 510 -10.69 -1.40 -9.60
N GLU A 511 -9.79 -2.23 -10.12
CA GLU A 511 -9.05 -3.23 -9.36
C GLU A 511 -7.63 -3.40 -9.88
N TYR A 512 -6.66 -3.58 -9.00
CA TYR A 512 -5.33 -4.11 -9.31
C TYR A 512 -4.68 -4.71 -8.07
N ASN A 513 -3.89 -5.74 -8.27
CA ASN A 513 -2.96 -6.32 -7.31
C ASN A 513 -1.98 -7.20 -8.09
N LEU A 514 -1.11 -7.94 -7.41
CA LEU A 514 -0.11 -8.79 -8.04
C LEU A 514 -0.74 -10.03 -8.70
N VAL A 515 -1.71 -10.68 -8.05
CA VAL A 515 -2.29 -11.96 -8.49
C VAL A 515 -3.81 -11.85 -8.54
N SER A 516 -4.43 -12.31 -9.63
CA SER A 516 -5.88 -12.23 -9.82
C SER A 516 -6.67 -13.26 -9.00
N VAL A 517 -6.09 -14.43 -8.71
CA VAL A 517 -6.74 -15.50 -7.94
C VAL A 517 -5.91 -15.85 -6.72
N GLN A 518 -6.44 -15.52 -5.55
CA GLN A 518 -5.77 -15.68 -4.26
C GLN A 518 -5.23 -17.11 -4.03
N ASP A 519 -6.01 -18.12 -4.37
CA ASP A 519 -5.63 -19.53 -4.19
C ASP A 519 -4.44 -19.97 -5.07
N GLN A 520 -4.05 -19.19 -6.07
CA GLN A 520 -2.87 -19.47 -6.91
C GLN A 520 -1.57 -18.93 -6.32
N ASP A 521 -1.63 -18.01 -5.36
CA ASP A 521 -0.44 -17.44 -4.70
C ASP A 521 0.08 -18.32 -3.55
N ASN A 522 0.46 -19.55 -3.88
CA ASN A 522 1.00 -20.49 -2.89
C ASN A 522 2.35 -20.05 -2.27
N ALA A 523 3.02 -19.11 -2.91
CA ALA A 523 4.25 -18.50 -2.40
C ALA A 523 3.99 -17.30 -1.48
N GLN A 524 2.73 -16.92 -1.29
CA GLN A 524 2.29 -15.77 -0.47
C GLN A 524 2.97 -14.45 -0.88
N LEU A 525 3.18 -14.24 -2.18
CA LEU A 525 3.88 -13.06 -2.69
C LEU A 525 3.11 -11.78 -2.44
N MET A 526 1.76 -11.83 -2.43
CA MET A 526 0.92 -10.67 -2.13
C MET A 526 1.09 -10.14 -0.69
N THR A 527 1.51 -10.99 0.26
CA THR A 527 1.75 -10.59 1.65
C THR A 527 3.22 -10.24 1.94
N ARG A 528 4.08 -10.13 0.91
CA ARG A 528 5.52 -9.89 1.04
C ARG A 528 5.91 -8.51 0.55
N ALA A 529 7.10 -8.07 0.95
CA ALA A 529 7.67 -6.78 0.59
C ALA A 529 7.79 -6.58 -0.92
N VAL A 530 7.99 -7.64 -1.71
CA VAL A 530 8.00 -7.56 -3.18
C VAL A 530 6.71 -6.94 -3.72
N ASN A 531 5.55 -7.25 -3.12
CA ASN A 531 4.27 -6.64 -3.50
C ASN A 531 4.18 -5.17 -3.08
N ALA A 532 4.74 -4.79 -1.93
CA ALA A 532 4.81 -3.38 -1.53
C ALA A 532 5.59 -2.52 -2.55
N LEU A 533 6.75 -3.03 -2.99
CA LEU A 533 7.56 -2.36 -4.02
C LEU A 533 6.84 -2.32 -5.38
N PHE A 534 6.17 -3.43 -5.77
CA PHE A 534 5.37 -3.51 -6.99
C PHE A 534 4.21 -2.51 -6.99
N LEU A 535 3.43 -2.44 -5.89
CA LEU A 535 2.30 -1.50 -5.78
C LEU A 535 2.78 -0.05 -5.78
N ALA A 536 3.86 0.26 -5.06
CA ALA A 536 4.43 1.62 -5.04
C ALA A 536 4.86 2.07 -6.44
N ASP A 537 5.51 1.21 -7.21
CA ASP A 537 5.96 1.51 -8.58
C ASP A 537 4.77 1.58 -9.55
N SER A 538 3.76 0.73 -9.37
CA SER A 538 2.51 0.73 -10.14
C SER A 538 1.73 2.04 -9.99
N ILE A 539 1.59 2.57 -8.76
CA ILE A 539 0.94 3.87 -8.52
C ILE A 539 1.68 4.97 -9.31
N GLY A 540 3.01 5.01 -9.25
CA GLY A 540 3.81 6.01 -9.98
C GLY A 540 3.64 5.91 -11.49
N GLN A 541 3.66 4.71 -12.03
CA GLN A 541 3.45 4.49 -13.46
C GLN A 541 2.01 4.83 -13.88
N ALA A 542 1.01 4.46 -13.09
CA ALA A 542 -0.38 4.79 -13.38
C ALA A 542 -0.62 6.31 -13.43
N ILE A 543 -0.06 7.07 -12.49
CA ILE A 543 -0.10 8.54 -12.51
C ILE A 543 0.57 9.06 -13.79
N GLN A 544 1.78 8.58 -14.10
CA GLN A 544 2.56 9.01 -15.26
C GLN A 544 1.85 8.73 -16.59
N GLN A 545 1.10 7.64 -16.70
CA GLN A 545 0.34 7.26 -17.89
C GLN A 545 -1.06 7.92 -17.95
N GLY A 546 -1.46 8.72 -16.95
CA GLY A 546 -2.70 9.48 -16.94
C GLY A 546 -3.96 8.64 -16.74
N TYR A 547 -3.90 7.60 -15.93
CA TYR A 547 -5.10 6.94 -15.40
C TYR A 547 -5.83 7.89 -14.44
N THR A 548 -7.16 7.78 -14.36
CA THR A 548 -7.97 8.78 -13.64
C THR A 548 -8.30 8.42 -12.20
N LEU A 549 -8.29 7.12 -11.90
CA LEU A 549 -8.40 6.56 -10.56
C LEU A 549 -7.72 5.19 -10.54
N PHE A 550 -7.31 4.74 -9.34
CA PHE A 550 -6.46 3.56 -9.23
C PHE A 550 -6.72 2.84 -7.91
N ASN A 551 -7.59 1.82 -7.94
CA ASN A 551 -8.08 1.13 -6.76
C ASN A 551 -7.39 -0.22 -6.58
N GLN A 552 -6.63 -0.35 -5.50
CA GLN A 552 -6.03 -1.63 -5.11
C GLN A 552 -7.13 -2.61 -4.64
N TRP A 553 -6.99 -3.88 -4.95
CA TRP A 553 -7.82 -4.97 -4.46
C TRP A 553 -7.08 -5.70 -3.34
N ASP A 554 -7.47 -5.60 -2.03
CA ASP A 554 -8.52 -4.74 -1.49
C ASP A 554 -8.07 -4.09 -0.16
N LEU A 555 -8.94 -3.33 0.51
CA LEU A 555 -8.58 -2.60 1.73
C LEU A 555 -8.35 -3.54 2.91
N ALA A 556 -9.20 -4.55 3.05
CA ALA A 556 -9.06 -5.62 4.03
C ALA A 556 -9.75 -6.89 3.56
N ASN A 557 -9.15 -8.01 3.84
CA ASN A 557 -9.68 -9.32 3.46
C ASN A 557 -9.26 -10.39 4.49
N GLY A 558 -9.87 -11.57 4.38
CA GLY A 558 -9.46 -12.78 5.07
C GLY A 558 -8.40 -13.57 4.30
N ARG A 559 -7.62 -14.36 5.01
CA ARG A 559 -6.60 -15.23 4.43
C ARG A 559 -7.19 -16.40 3.68
N ALA A 560 -6.64 -16.69 2.51
CA ALA A 560 -6.90 -17.96 1.81
C ALA A 560 -6.27 -19.14 2.54
N GLY A 561 -6.68 -20.36 2.15
CA GLY A 561 -6.14 -21.61 2.72
C GLY A 561 -4.63 -21.79 2.58
N ASN A 562 -4.00 -21.15 1.60
CA ASN A 562 -2.54 -21.12 1.40
C ASN A 562 -1.83 -20.00 2.22
N GLY A 563 -2.55 -19.22 3.00
CA GLY A 563 -2.02 -18.18 3.90
C GLY A 563 -1.74 -16.83 3.24
N THR A 564 -2.02 -16.67 1.94
CA THR A 564 -1.95 -15.37 1.25
C THR A 564 -3.25 -14.59 1.39
N GLU A 565 -3.23 -13.30 1.07
CA GLU A 565 -4.41 -12.46 0.98
C GLU A 565 -4.17 -11.20 0.12
N TYR A 566 -5.27 -10.56 -0.28
CA TYR A 566 -5.25 -9.33 -1.07
C TYR A 566 -5.06 -8.06 -0.25
N GLY A 567 -5.55 -8.06 1.00
CA GLY A 567 -5.76 -6.87 1.80
C GLY A 567 -4.53 -6.01 2.04
N LEU A 568 -4.72 -4.69 2.03
CA LEU A 568 -3.75 -3.78 2.65
C LEU A 568 -3.64 -4.09 4.14
N MET A 569 -4.76 -4.53 4.73
CA MET A 569 -4.87 -4.94 6.13
C MET A 569 -5.49 -6.32 6.24
N HIS A 570 -5.01 -7.12 7.19
CA HIS A 570 -5.56 -8.43 7.49
C HIS A 570 -6.82 -8.28 8.37
N GLU A 571 -7.95 -8.81 7.93
CA GLU A 571 -9.22 -8.78 8.65
C GLU A 571 -9.13 -9.44 10.04
N ASP A 572 -8.47 -10.58 10.11
CA ASP A 572 -8.07 -11.23 11.35
C ASP A 572 -6.87 -10.50 11.99
N ASN A 573 -6.59 -10.74 13.26
CA ASN A 573 -5.50 -10.10 14.01
C ASN A 573 -5.58 -8.55 14.10
N GLY A 574 -6.78 -7.99 14.24
CA GLY A 574 -6.96 -6.57 14.51
C GLY A 574 -6.52 -5.65 13.39
N PHE A 575 -6.79 -6.02 12.15
CA PHE A 575 -6.41 -5.27 10.94
C PHE A 575 -4.89 -5.03 10.83
N TYR A 576 -4.10 -6.07 11.07
CA TYR A 576 -2.66 -6.03 10.86
C TYR A 576 -2.31 -5.49 9.47
N ARG A 577 -1.36 -4.57 9.41
CA ARG A 577 -0.93 -3.94 8.16
C ARG A 577 0.04 -4.85 7.41
N ALA A 578 -0.33 -5.28 6.22
CA ALA A 578 0.55 -6.01 5.31
C ALA A 578 1.68 -5.09 4.78
N PRO A 579 2.81 -5.62 4.28
CA PRO A 579 3.87 -4.78 3.70
C PRO A 579 3.36 -3.81 2.64
N GLN A 580 2.43 -4.21 1.78
CA GLN A 580 1.84 -3.38 0.72
C GLN A 580 1.07 -2.15 1.24
N TYR A 581 0.55 -2.19 2.45
CA TYR A 581 -0.10 -1.05 3.08
C TYR A 581 0.81 0.18 3.09
N TYR A 582 2.09 -0.01 3.36
CA TYR A 582 3.04 1.08 3.57
C TYR A 582 3.48 1.81 2.30
N ALA A 583 3.12 1.31 1.12
CA ALA A 583 3.27 2.06 -0.13
C ALA A 583 2.38 3.32 -0.15
N PHE A 584 1.15 3.21 0.35
CA PHE A 584 0.13 4.24 0.30
C PHE A 584 0.48 5.52 1.08
N PRO A 585 0.89 5.47 2.37
CA PRO A 585 1.19 6.66 3.13
C PRO A 585 2.36 7.48 2.59
N LEU A 586 3.29 6.88 1.84
CA LEU A 586 4.35 7.62 1.16
C LEU A 586 3.79 8.37 -0.05
N TRP A 587 2.96 7.73 -0.87
CA TRP A 587 2.29 8.38 -2.00
C TRP A 587 1.31 9.48 -1.55
N ALA A 588 0.65 9.32 -0.40
CA ALA A 588 -0.21 10.36 0.17
C ALA A 588 0.52 11.66 0.54
N ARG A 589 1.86 11.61 0.64
CA ARG A 589 2.74 12.75 0.92
C ARG A 589 3.48 13.26 -0.32
N PHE A 590 3.20 12.70 -1.50
CA PHE A 590 3.94 12.97 -2.73
C PHE A 590 3.67 14.37 -3.30
N GLY A 591 2.46 14.86 -3.21
CA GLY A 591 2.06 16.18 -3.71
C GLY A 591 1.00 16.12 -4.81
N GLU A 592 0.66 17.30 -5.36
CA GLU A 592 -0.49 17.52 -6.24
C GLU A 592 -0.15 17.50 -7.74
N ALA A 593 1.12 17.44 -8.10
CA ALA A 593 1.55 17.36 -9.51
C ALA A 593 2.79 16.51 -9.65
N MET A 594 2.82 15.66 -10.67
CA MET A 594 4.01 14.89 -11.05
C MET A 594 4.91 15.70 -11.97
N LEU A 595 6.20 15.73 -11.66
CA LEU A 595 7.23 16.48 -12.36
C LEU A 595 8.13 15.55 -13.18
N PRO A 596 8.75 16.03 -14.28
CA PRO A 596 9.78 15.27 -14.97
C PRO A 596 11.00 15.05 -14.05
N VAL A 597 11.47 13.81 -14.05
CA VAL A 597 12.65 13.39 -13.28
C VAL A 597 13.46 12.38 -14.08
N THR A 598 14.77 12.43 -13.91
CA THR A 598 15.70 11.44 -14.49
C THR A 598 16.59 10.84 -13.43
N THR A 599 16.99 9.60 -13.63
CA THR A 599 18.00 8.90 -12.81
C THR A 599 19.05 8.26 -13.71
N THR A 600 20.25 8.04 -13.19
CA THR A 600 21.34 7.37 -13.89
C THR A 600 21.24 5.84 -13.85
N LEU A 601 20.33 5.28 -13.05
CA LEU A 601 20.13 3.84 -12.90
C LEU A 601 18.89 3.37 -13.68
N ASP A 602 18.85 2.08 -14.00
CA ASP A 602 17.73 1.47 -14.71
C ASP A 602 16.49 1.39 -13.82
N ALA A 603 15.38 1.96 -14.29
CA ALA A 603 14.14 2.03 -13.51
C ALA A 603 13.44 0.66 -13.37
N ALA A 604 13.65 -0.27 -14.31
CA ALA A 604 13.01 -1.57 -14.24
C ALA A 604 13.69 -2.49 -13.22
N SER A 605 15.02 -2.46 -13.15
CA SER A 605 15.82 -3.42 -12.41
C SER A 605 16.53 -2.86 -11.17
N GLU A 606 16.74 -1.53 -11.09
CA GLU A 606 17.59 -0.94 -10.06
C GLU A 606 16.87 0.11 -9.21
N LEU A 607 16.45 1.24 -9.80
CA LEU A 607 15.93 2.39 -9.07
C LEU A 607 14.84 3.13 -9.86
N SER A 608 13.58 2.93 -9.48
CA SER A 608 12.50 3.79 -9.96
C SER A 608 12.45 5.09 -9.16
N VAL A 609 12.25 6.21 -9.86
CA VAL A 609 12.14 7.53 -9.21
C VAL A 609 10.98 8.32 -9.81
N TYR A 610 10.22 8.95 -8.94
CA TYR A 610 9.12 9.86 -9.25
C TYR A 610 9.33 11.17 -8.51
N ALA A 611 9.07 12.30 -9.16
CA ALA A 611 9.17 13.61 -8.52
C ALA A 611 7.81 14.29 -8.48
N GLY A 612 7.51 14.95 -7.37
CA GLY A 612 6.24 15.63 -7.12
C GLY A 612 6.42 17.07 -6.69
N ARG A 613 5.35 17.85 -6.86
CA ARG A 613 5.21 19.19 -6.29
C ARG A 613 4.17 19.17 -5.19
N ILE A 614 4.58 19.51 -3.98
CA ILE A 614 3.69 19.64 -2.82
C ILE A 614 3.11 21.08 -2.78
N ASP A 615 4.00 22.07 -2.88
CA ASP A 615 3.62 23.50 -2.94
C ASP A 615 4.68 24.32 -3.71
N ALA A 616 4.63 25.64 -3.60
CA ALA A 616 5.54 26.53 -4.33
C ALA A 616 7.02 26.36 -3.92
N THR A 617 7.30 25.94 -2.70
CA THR A 617 8.65 25.84 -2.09
C THR A 617 9.04 24.43 -1.73
N THR A 618 8.13 23.45 -1.86
CA THR A 618 8.35 22.08 -1.46
C THR A 618 8.10 21.11 -2.62
N LEU A 619 9.12 20.33 -2.95
CA LEU A 619 9.03 19.22 -3.90
C LEU A 619 9.13 17.89 -3.16
N SER A 620 8.87 16.80 -3.86
CA SER A 620 9.12 15.45 -3.38
C SER A 620 9.89 14.63 -4.40
N ALA A 621 10.67 13.67 -3.91
CA ALA A 621 11.26 12.59 -4.71
C ALA A 621 10.92 11.26 -4.03
N LEU A 622 10.16 10.40 -4.71
CA LEU A 622 9.87 9.05 -4.26
C LEU A 622 10.77 8.09 -5.04
N ALA A 623 11.63 7.38 -4.34
CA ALA A 623 12.61 6.45 -4.89
C ALA A 623 12.33 5.03 -4.40
N ILE A 624 12.36 4.04 -5.31
CA ILE A 624 12.13 2.63 -5.02
C ILE A 624 13.40 1.87 -5.38
N ASN A 625 14.18 1.48 -4.36
CA ASN A 625 15.37 0.67 -4.54
C ASN A 625 14.99 -0.82 -4.66
N LYS A 626 15.15 -1.37 -5.84
CA LYS A 626 14.82 -2.76 -6.20
C LYS A 626 16.00 -3.73 -6.04
N THR A 627 17.11 -3.27 -5.46
CA THR A 627 18.36 -4.03 -5.35
C THR A 627 18.65 -4.49 -3.94
N SER A 628 19.56 -5.45 -3.79
CA SER A 628 20.09 -5.91 -2.50
C SER A 628 21.19 -5.00 -1.94
N GLY A 629 21.55 -3.94 -2.67
CA GLY A 629 22.61 -3.00 -2.30
C GLY A 629 22.09 -1.63 -1.87
N TRP A 630 22.89 -0.93 -1.08
CA TRP A 630 22.66 0.49 -0.83
C TRP A 630 22.95 1.32 -2.09
N ILE A 631 22.13 2.35 -2.32
CA ILE A 631 22.33 3.33 -3.39
C ILE A 631 22.54 4.69 -2.74
N THR A 632 23.69 5.33 -3.01
CA THR A 632 23.93 6.71 -2.62
C THR A 632 23.39 7.62 -3.72
N ALA A 633 22.27 8.29 -3.50
CA ALA A 633 21.63 9.15 -4.50
C ALA A 633 21.91 10.63 -4.19
N THR A 634 22.40 11.36 -5.20
CA THR A 634 22.47 12.82 -5.17
C THR A 634 21.25 13.38 -5.88
N ILE A 635 20.42 14.15 -5.17
CA ILE A 635 19.21 14.79 -5.69
C ILE A 635 19.51 16.25 -5.98
N ALA A 636 19.29 16.67 -7.21
CA ALA A 636 19.43 18.05 -7.67
C ALA A 636 18.15 18.54 -8.35
N VAL A 637 17.86 19.83 -8.24
CA VAL A 637 16.72 20.48 -8.88
C VAL A 637 17.24 21.42 -9.95
N GLU A 638 16.76 21.26 -11.19
CA GLU A 638 17.14 22.15 -12.29
C GLU A 638 16.68 23.59 -12.02
N ALA A 639 17.63 24.52 -12.14
CA ALA A 639 17.41 25.95 -11.87
C ALA A 639 16.89 26.26 -10.44
N GLY A 640 17.13 25.34 -9.49
CA GLY A 640 16.77 25.49 -8.09
C GLY A 640 17.91 25.10 -7.17
N SER A 641 17.79 25.46 -5.90
CA SER A 641 18.74 25.08 -4.82
C SER A 641 17.92 24.47 -3.68
N ILE A 642 18.37 23.33 -3.16
CA ILE A 642 17.72 22.65 -2.03
C ILE A 642 18.33 23.22 -0.74
N GLU A 643 17.49 23.56 0.24
CA GLU A 643 17.88 23.98 1.58
C GLU A 643 18.10 22.78 2.52
N GLY A 644 17.26 21.76 2.37
CA GLY A 644 17.28 20.54 3.17
C GLY A 644 16.06 19.67 2.85
N GLY A 645 15.82 18.60 3.61
CA GLY A 645 14.69 17.73 3.37
C GLY A 645 14.28 16.88 4.56
N LEU A 646 13.11 16.24 4.41
CA LEU A 646 12.57 15.23 5.33
C LEU A 646 12.47 13.89 4.58
N LEU A 647 13.07 12.86 5.13
CA LEU A 647 13.10 11.52 4.57
C LEU A 647 12.14 10.60 5.34
N TYR A 648 11.20 10.01 4.62
CA TYR A 648 10.33 8.92 5.05
C TYR A 648 10.78 7.63 4.37
N GLU A 649 10.89 6.54 5.10
CA GLU A 649 11.36 5.27 4.57
C GLU A 649 10.44 4.12 4.95
N VAL A 650 10.15 3.26 3.98
CA VAL A 650 9.66 1.90 4.18
C VAL A 650 10.75 0.95 3.73
N ARG A 651 11.18 0.05 4.61
CA ARG A 651 12.31 -0.83 4.35
C ARG A 651 11.98 -2.27 4.70
N ALA A 652 12.41 -3.20 3.84
CA ALA A 652 12.34 -4.64 4.06
C ALA A 652 13.73 -5.25 4.20
N ALA A 653 13.84 -6.36 4.93
CA ALA A 653 15.07 -7.14 5.00
C ALA A 653 15.38 -7.87 3.68
N SER A 654 14.33 -8.22 2.92
CA SER A 654 14.40 -8.84 1.60
C SER A 654 13.06 -8.68 0.87
N PRO A 655 12.98 -8.92 -0.45
CA PRO A 655 11.70 -8.94 -1.16
C PRO A 655 10.72 -10.01 -0.64
N ALA A 656 11.26 -11.10 -0.08
CA ALA A 656 10.49 -12.20 0.51
C ALA A 656 9.99 -11.91 1.94
N ALA A 657 10.41 -10.81 2.58
CA ALA A 657 10.00 -10.46 3.94
C ALA A 657 8.49 -10.19 4.02
N GLN A 658 7.83 -10.68 5.07
CA GLN A 658 6.41 -10.44 5.36
C GLN A 658 6.21 -9.28 6.35
N SER A 659 7.27 -8.60 6.72
CA SER A 659 7.25 -7.40 7.54
C SER A 659 8.18 -6.32 6.98
N VAL A 660 7.87 -5.07 7.28
CA VAL A 660 8.65 -3.91 6.90
C VAL A 660 8.79 -2.97 8.10
N THR A 661 9.76 -2.07 8.05
CA THR A 661 9.83 -0.93 8.97
C THR A 661 9.29 0.33 8.29
N TYR A 662 8.66 1.21 9.06
CA TYR A 662 8.28 2.55 8.65
C TYR A 662 9.06 3.56 9.50
N ASN A 663 9.88 4.39 8.88
CA ASN A 663 10.83 5.32 9.54
C ASN A 663 11.69 4.60 10.62
N GLY A 664 12.12 3.37 10.31
CA GLY A 664 12.93 2.55 11.22
C GLY A 664 12.14 1.76 12.28
N VAL A 665 10.82 1.94 12.37
CA VAL A 665 9.96 1.28 13.38
C VAL A 665 9.19 0.11 12.76
N SER A 666 9.28 -1.08 13.36
CA SER A 666 8.63 -2.31 12.87
C SER A 666 7.15 -2.43 13.26
N ALA A 667 6.74 -1.80 14.36
CA ALA A 667 5.36 -1.72 14.80
C ALA A 667 4.92 -0.25 14.95
N PRO A 668 4.82 0.50 13.84
CA PRO A 668 4.51 1.91 13.91
C PRO A 668 3.09 2.15 14.44
N SER A 669 2.86 3.34 15.00
CA SER A 669 1.56 3.76 15.53
C SER A 669 0.45 3.66 14.48
N ASP A 670 -0.80 3.52 14.89
CA ASP A 670 -1.94 3.44 13.95
C ASP A 670 -2.03 4.64 13.02
N ALA A 671 -1.61 5.81 13.50
CA ALA A 671 -1.64 7.07 12.76
C ALA A 671 -0.34 7.39 12.01
N LEU A 672 0.66 6.48 12.05
CA LEU A 672 1.99 6.67 11.42
C LEU A 672 2.66 8.00 11.82
N LEU A 673 2.74 8.23 13.13
CA LEU A 673 3.31 9.45 13.73
C LEU A 673 4.84 9.40 13.89
N GLU A 674 5.48 8.33 13.50
CA GLU A 674 6.93 8.14 13.56
C GLU A 674 7.63 9.23 12.73
N PRO A 675 8.53 10.02 13.35
CA PRO A 675 9.11 11.19 12.70
C PRO A 675 9.99 10.79 11.51
N PRO A 676 9.96 11.58 10.42
CA PRO A 676 10.92 11.43 9.34
C PRO A 676 12.31 11.86 9.78
N GLN A 677 13.34 11.40 9.07
CA GLN A 677 14.70 11.85 9.25
C GLN A 677 14.92 13.21 8.56
N SER A 678 15.48 14.19 9.28
CA SER A 678 15.93 15.45 8.68
C SER A 678 17.29 15.26 7.98
N ILE A 679 17.43 15.86 6.79
CA ILE A 679 18.65 15.80 6.00
C ILE A 679 19.01 17.22 5.56
N ASP A 680 20.27 17.60 5.78
CA ASP A 680 20.82 18.90 5.36
C ASP A 680 21.34 18.81 3.92
N ALA A 681 21.09 19.86 3.15
CA ALA A 681 21.64 19.98 1.81
C ALA A 681 23.08 20.53 1.84
N VAL A 682 23.89 20.10 0.89
CA VAL A 682 25.25 20.60 0.71
C VAL A 682 25.36 21.17 -0.71
N ASN A 683 25.77 22.43 -0.83
CA ASN A 683 25.89 23.14 -2.11
C ASN A 683 24.61 23.15 -2.95
N GLY A 684 23.44 23.15 -2.28
CA GLY A 684 22.14 23.18 -2.96
C GLY A 684 21.66 21.82 -3.50
N GLU A 685 22.35 20.73 -3.21
CA GLU A 685 21.99 19.36 -3.52
C GLU A 685 21.81 18.54 -2.25
N LEU A 686 21.00 17.49 -2.32
CA LEU A 686 20.77 16.59 -1.20
C LEU A 686 21.34 15.20 -1.52
N THR A 687 22.19 14.68 -0.62
CA THR A 687 22.70 13.31 -0.74
C THR A 687 21.96 12.40 0.24
N VAL A 688 21.35 11.35 -0.26
CA VAL A 688 20.58 10.38 0.52
C VAL A 688 21.11 8.96 0.29
N ALA A 689 21.07 8.14 1.33
CA ALA A 689 21.34 6.72 1.25
C ALA A 689 20.02 5.96 1.15
N LEU A 690 19.75 5.33 0.02
CA LEU A 690 18.59 4.52 -0.21
C LEU A 690 18.88 3.07 0.16
N ALA A 691 18.18 2.57 1.19
CA ALA A 691 18.39 1.22 1.69
C ALA A 691 18.01 0.15 0.65
N PRO A 692 18.58 -1.07 0.73
CA PRO A 692 18.11 -2.21 -0.06
C PRO A 692 16.60 -2.44 0.15
N TRP A 693 15.88 -2.79 -0.91
CA TRP A 693 14.48 -3.18 -0.87
C TRP A 693 13.61 -2.16 -0.12
N SER A 694 13.75 -0.88 -0.49
CA SER A 694 13.06 0.22 0.19
C SER A 694 12.23 1.08 -0.75
N ILE A 695 11.24 1.74 -0.16
CA ILE A 695 10.51 2.87 -0.74
C ILE A 695 10.86 4.08 0.10
N THR A 696 11.48 5.08 -0.50
CA THR A 696 11.95 6.29 0.21
C THR A 696 11.30 7.51 -0.41
N LEU A 697 10.59 8.30 0.39
CA LEU A 697 10.09 9.61 0.00
C LEU A 697 10.94 10.68 0.66
N VAL A 698 11.51 11.58 -0.14
CA VAL A 698 12.22 12.77 0.35
C VAL A 698 11.40 14.00 0.00
N GLN A 699 10.94 14.74 1.00
CA GLN A 699 10.36 16.06 0.81
C GLN A 699 11.49 17.09 0.82
N LEU A 700 11.64 17.82 -0.27
CA LEU A 700 12.74 18.74 -0.55
C LEU A 700 12.28 20.18 -0.33
N LYS A 701 12.90 20.89 0.59
CA LYS A 701 12.66 22.31 0.78
C LYS A 701 13.59 23.11 -0.14
N LEU A 702 13.01 23.95 -0.99
CA LEU A 702 13.76 24.82 -1.91
C LEU A 702 14.13 26.14 -1.19
N GLN A 703 15.30 26.66 -1.53
CA GLN A 703 15.65 28.03 -1.14
C GLN A 703 14.71 29.00 -1.85
N GLU A 704 14.19 29.97 -1.11
CA GLU A 704 13.46 31.07 -1.73
C GLU A 704 14.38 31.80 -2.71
N SER A 705 14.00 31.91 -3.97
CA SER A 705 14.70 32.78 -4.89
C SER A 705 14.65 34.19 -4.36
N ALA A 706 15.81 34.83 -4.19
CA ALA A 706 15.86 36.22 -3.81
C ALA A 706 14.93 37.03 -4.74
N PRO A 707 14.09 37.94 -4.22
CA PRO A 707 13.26 38.76 -5.07
C PRO A 707 14.15 39.44 -6.12
N PRO A 708 13.71 39.52 -7.40
CA PRO A 708 14.53 40.15 -8.41
C PRO A 708 14.94 41.53 -7.93
N ALA A 709 16.23 41.81 -8.03
CA ALA A 709 16.75 43.14 -7.66
C ALA A 709 15.86 44.23 -8.30
N PRO A 710 15.44 45.24 -7.53
CA PRO A 710 14.58 46.25 -8.07
C PRO A 710 15.21 46.81 -9.36
N THR A 711 14.47 46.72 -10.45
CA THR A 711 14.90 47.26 -11.73
C THR A 711 15.31 48.71 -11.47
N PRO A 712 16.55 49.10 -11.79
CA PRO A 712 16.98 50.46 -11.52
C PRO A 712 15.99 51.42 -12.17
N THR A 713 15.36 52.24 -11.35
CA THR A 713 14.44 53.31 -11.82
C THR A 713 15.22 54.13 -12.84
N PRO A 714 14.73 54.25 -14.09
CA PRO A 714 15.44 55.06 -15.05
C PRO A 714 15.59 56.50 -14.51
N THR A 715 16.84 56.93 -14.36
CA THR A 715 17.16 58.31 -14.00
C THR A 715 16.44 59.23 -14.99
N PRO A 716 15.70 60.25 -14.56
CA PRO A 716 15.02 61.17 -15.47
C PRO A 716 16.08 61.79 -16.39
N GLY A 717 16.19 61.25 -17.59
CA GLY A 717 17.05 61.79 -18.63
C GLY A 717 16.55 63.16 -19.08
N ALA A 718 17.49 64.07 -19.21
CA ALA A 718 17.30 65.44 -19.66
C ALA A 718 16.33 65.50 -20.85
N THR A 719 15.33 66.36 -20.73
CA THR A 719 14.36 66.74 -21.77
C THR A 719 15.10 67.15 -23.04
N GLN A 720 15.15 66.29 -24.04
CA GLN A 720 15.49 66.69 -25.41
C GLN A 720 14.31 67.46 -25.98
N ARG A 721 14.52 68.81 -26.20
CA ARG A 721 13.59 69.64 -26.95
C ARG A 721 13.54 69.15 -28.41
N VAL A 722 12.44 68.56 -28.83
CA VAL A 722 12.14 68.26 -30.22
C VAL A 722 11.75 69.56 -30.92
N TYR A 723 12.57 70.08 -31.82
CA TYR A 723 12.21 71.14 -32.76
C TYR A 723 11.39 70.54 -33.89
N LEU A 724 10.14 70.86 -34.00
CA LEU A 724 9.30 70.64 -35.17
C LEU A 724 9.64 71.63 -36.28
N PRO A 725 9.90 71.20 -37.52
CA PRO A 725 10.07 72.09 -38.63
C PRO A 725 8.73 72.74 -39.04
N THR A 726 8.70 74.04 -39.08
CA THR A 726 7.58 74.88 -39.61
C THR A 726 7.46 74.69 -41.10
N VAL A 727 6.38 74.09 -41.59
CA VAL A 727 6.05 74.04 -43.02
C VAL A 727 5.42 75.45 -43.35
N ARG A 728 6.14 76.22 -44.13
CA ARG A 728 5.52 77.37 -44.86
C ARG A 728 4.90 76.80 -46.16
N ARG A 729 3.74 77.40 -46.47
CA ARG A 729 3.01 77.12 -47.70
C ARG A 729 3.84 77.07 -48.95
#